data_c489aa4f1d1bb0cb64d8af96fc06e686
#
_entry.id   c489aa4f1d1bb0cb64d8af96fc06e686
#
_cell.length_a   1.000
_cell.length_b   1.000
_cell.length_c   1.000
_cell.angle_alpha   90.00
_cell.angle_beta   90.00
_cell.angle_gamma   90.00
#
_symmetry.space_group_name_H-M   'P 1'
#
loop_
_entity.id
_entity.type
_entity.pdbx_description
1 polymer ?
#
loop_
_entity_poly.entity_id
_entity_poly.type
_entity_poly.pdbx_seq_one_letter_code
_entity_poly.pdbx_strand_id
1 'polypeptide(L)'
;MNLEKFTDRARGFLQAAQTVALRMDHQRITPVHLLKALLEDEQGMASGLIARAGGSAEAARRETDEALARIPAVTGAGANTTPSLDAETMRVLDQAEQIAEKAGDSYVTVERLLLALVLAKSTEAGKALADAGVKADALNAAINELRGGRNADTQTAEDRYDALKKFARDLTQAARDGKLDPVIGRDEEIRRTIQILARRTKNNPVLIGDPGVGKTAIAEGLALRIANGDVPDSLKDRRLMALDMGSLIAGAKYRGEFEERLKGVLDEVKGAEGDIILFIDEMHTLIGAGKSEGAMDASNLLKPALARGELHCIGATTLDEYRRHVEKDPALQRRFQPVFIGEPTVEDTISILRGLKEKYELHHGVRITDGAIVAAATLSNRYITDRFLPDKAIDLMDEAASRLRMEVESKPEEIENLDRRIIQLKIEREALKRENDKASKERLAALEAELANLEQQSAELTQRWQAEKEKIQAESKIKEQLDAARLELEQAQRAGDLAKAGELAYGRIPQLERQLAEAEAVSHSAMLREEVTGEDIAGVVSRWTGIPVDRMLEGEREKLLHMEEALGRRVIGQRQAVEAVSRAIRRARAGLQDPNRPMGSFLFLGPTGVGKTELTKTLAEFLFDDSSAMVRIDMSEFMEKHSVARLIGAPPGYVGYEEGGVLTEAVRRRPYQVILFDEVEKAHGDVFNILLQVLDDGRLTDGQGRTVDFTNTIIILTSNLGSQYLSSLTDDESVEKVEPQVMEVVRGHFRPEFLNRLDEIILFHRLGAEHMGPIVDIQIERLNGLLAERKIRVELSEQARAWLGRVGYDPVYGARPLKRAVQKYLQDPLADALLRGEIGDGSLIRVEEGEGTLVLRTEERSQEAA
;
A
#
# COMPACT_ATOMS: atom_id res chain seq x y z
N MET A 1 -0.15 -48.16 -31.21
CA MET A 1 0.50 -47.13 -30.41
C MET A 1 -0.52 -46.68 -29.36
N ASN A 2 -0.20 -46.81 -28.09
CA ASN A 2 -1.08 -46.41 -27.01
C ASN A 2 -0.57 -45.08 -26.43
N LEU A 3 -1.21 -43.95 -26.79
CA LEU A 3 -0.83 -42.62 -26.31
C LEU A 3 -1.03 -42.45 -24.78
N GLU A 4 -1.78 -43.34 -24.14
CA GLU A 4 -1.95 -43.36 -22.69
C GLU A 4 -0.66 -43.74 -21.93
N LYS A 5 0.29 -44.35 -22.60
CA LYS A 5 1.63 -44.68 -22.08
C LYS A 5 2.60 -43.48 -22.10
N PHE A 6 2.19 -42.33 -22.61
CA PHE A 6 3.01 -41.10 -22.64
C PHE A 6 2.59 -40.19 -21.52
N THR A 7 3.55 -39.49 -20.96
CA THR A 7 3.27 -38.42 -19.99
C THR A 7 2.42 -37.31 -20.61
N ASP A 8 1.72 -36.54 -19.82
CA ASP A 8 0.89 -35.42 -20.29
C ASP A 8 1.72 -34.44 -21.09
N ARG A 9 2.95 -34.19 -20.67
CA ARG A 9 3.89 -33.31 -21.35
C ARG A 9 4.37 -33.88 -22.66
N ALA A 10 4.74 -35.14 -22.70
CA ALA A 10 5.14 -35.81 -23.93
C ALA A 10 4.00 -35.83 -24.98
N ARG A 11 2.75 -36.02 -24.51
CA ARG A 11 1.55 -35.89 -25.38
C ARG A 11 1.38 -34.46 -25.90
N GLY A 12 1.61 -33.46 -25.04
CA GLY A 12 1.57 -32.07 -25.42
C GLY A 12 2.55 -31.74 -26.57
N PHE A 13 3.78 -32.27 -26.52
CA PHE A 13 4.76 -32.08 -27.59
C PHE A 13 4.40 -32.78 -28.89
N LEU A 14 3.71 -33.93 -28.82
CA LEU A 14 3.16 -34.56 -30.04
C LEU A 14 2.07 -33.70 -30.69
N GLN A 15 1.21 -33.05 -29.88
CA GLN A 15 0.21 -32.10 -30.40
C GLN A 15 0.87 -30.83 -30.91
N ALA A 16 1.92 -30.32 -30.24
CA ALA A 16 2.69 -29.18 -30.70
C ALA A 16 3.39 -29.47 -32.04
N ALA A 17 3.98 -30.66 -32.22
CA ALA A 17 4.56 -31.11 -33.49
C ALA A 17 3.51 -31.14 -34.64
N GLN A 18 2.28 -31.55 -34.32
CA GLN A 18 1.17 -31.48 -35.28
C GLN A 18 0.83 -30.02 -35.64
N THR A 19 0.85 -29.13 -34.68
CA THR A 19 0.59 -27.69 -34.89
C THR A 19 1.70 -27.07 -35.75
N VAL A 20 2.98 -27.44 -35.52
CA VAL A 20 4.12 -27.00 -36.35
C VAL A 20 3.92 -27.47 -37.78
N ALA A 21 3.55 -28.75 -37.99
CA ALA A 21 3.30 -29.29 -39.32
C ALA A 21 2.14 -28.57 -40.03
N LEU A 22 1.05 -28.26 -39.32
CA LEU A 22 -0.06 -27.47 -39.86
C LEU A 22 0.35 -26.06 -40.26
N ARG A 23 1.12 -25.39 -39.45
CA ARG A 23 1.57 -24.00 -39.66
C ARG A 23 2.48 -23.91 -40.92
N MET A 24 3.21 -24.97 -41.21
CA MET A 24 4.13 -25.05 -42.33
C MET A 24 3.52 -25.74 -43.57
N ASP A 25 2.20 -26.00 -43.57
CA ASP A 25 1.48 -26.69 -44.66
C ASP A 25 2.05 -28.07 -45.01
N HIS A 26 2.62 -28.80 -44.02
CA HIS A 26 3.14 -30.13 -44.19
C HIS A 26 2.06 -31.19 -43.92
N GLN A 27 1.92 -32.19 -44.75
CA GLN A 27 0.90 -33.23 -44.62
C GLN A 27 1.27 -34.37 -43.67
N ARG A 28 2.54 -34.48 -43.33
CA ARG A 28 3.04 -35.54 -42.43
C ARG A 28 3.84 -34.94 -41.29
N ILE A 29 3.63 -35.49 -40.10
CA ILE A 29 4.43 -35.17 -38.93
C ILE A 29 5.67 -36.05 -38.95
N THR A 30 6.82 -35.44 -39.26
CA THR A 30 8.13 -36.10 -39.28
C THR A 30 8.86 -35.92 -37.95
N PRO A 31 9.93 -36.70 -37.66
CA PRO A 31 10.74 -36.52 -36.44
C PRO A 31 11.29 -35.12 -36.25
N VAL A 32 11.47 -34.35 -37.34
CA VAL A 32 11.94 -32.96 -37.30
C VAL A 32 10.89 -32.02 -36.69
N HIS A 33 9.60 -32.23 -36.94
CA HIS A 33 8.52 -31.47 -36.32
C HIS A 33 8.49 -31.71 -34.79
N LEU A 34 8.72 -32.98 -34.39
CA LEU A 34 8.80 -33.31 -32.96
C LEU A 34 10.02 -32.65 -32.31
N LEU A 35 11.16 -32.70 -32.96
CA LEU A 35 12.38 -32.03 -32.48
C LEU A 35 12.18 -30.50 -32.37
N LYS A 36 11.55 -29.88 -33.36
CA LYS A 36 11.22 -28.46 -33.35
C LYS A 36 10.35 -28.10 -32.13
N ALA A 37 9.27 -28.86 -31.89
CA ALA A 37 8.41 -28.67 -30.77
C ALA A 37 9.16 -28.81 -29.41
N LEU A 38 10.06 -29.79 -29.30
CA LEU A 38 10.88 -29.98 -28.08
C LEU A 38 11.89 -28.86 -27.87
N LEU A 39 12.44 -28.26 -28.93
CA LEU A 39 13.41 -27.16 -28.83
C LEU A 39 12.74 -25.80 -28.60
N GLU A 40 11.45 -25.64 -28.92
CA GLU A 40 10.63 -24.45 -28.63
C GLU A 40 10.00 -24.47 -27.23
N ASP A 41 10.29 -25.47 -26.41
CA ASP A 41 9.80 -25.60 -25.05
C ASP A 41 10.20 -24.39 -24.18
N GLU A 42 9.23 -23.66 -23.65
CA GLU A 42 9.44 -22.51 -22.75
C GLU A 42 10.17 -22.91 -21.44
N GLN A 43 9.99 -24.14 -20.98
CA GLN A 43 10.71 -24.66 -19.82
C GLN A 43 12.14 -25.13 -20.16
N GLY A 44 12.47 -25.23 -21.42
CA GLY A 44 13.83 -25.47 -21.91
C GLY A 44 14.43 -26.81 -21.54
N MET A 45 13.65 -27.86 -21.23
CA MET A 45 14.17 -29.17 -20.80
C MET A 45 15.03 -29.79 -21.86
N ALA A 46 14.57 -29.88 -23.10
CA ALA A 46 15.33 -30.47 -24.22
C ALA A 46 16.62 -29.68 -24.48
N SER A 47 16.54 -28.37 -24.52
CA SER A 47 17.70 -27.48 -24.69
C SER A 47 18.73 -27.62 -23.57
N GLY A 48 18.25 -27.73 -22.30
CA GLY A 48 19.09 -27.97 -21.12
C GLY A 48 19.81 -29.34 -21.16
N LEU A 49 19.13 -30.39 -21.57
CA LEU A 49 19.73 -31.73 -21.70
C LEU A 49 20.76 -31.78 -22.83
N ILE A 50 20.51 -31.13 -23.97
CA ILE A 50 21.45 -30.99 -25.05
C ILE A 50 22.74 -30.29 -24.58
N ALA A 51 22.60 -29.18 -23.83
CA ALA A 51 23.76 -28.46 -23.30
C ALA A 51 24.55 -29.31 -22.29
N ARG A 52 23.87 -30.00 -21.36
CA ARG A 52 24.51 -30.93 -20.39
C ARG A 52 25.20 -32.11 -21.09
N ALA A 53 24.70 -32.57 -22.23
CA ALA A 53 25.32 -33.60 -23.04
C ALA A 53 26.52 -33.09 -23.90
N GLY A 54 26.90 -31.82 -23.74
CA GLY A 54 28.02 -31.22 -24.49
C GLY A 54 27.68 -30.75 -25.90
N GLY A 55 26.39 -30.72 -26.29
CA GLY A 55 25.90 -30.22 -27.57
C GLY A 55 25.47 -28.75 -27.50
N SER A 56 25.22 -28.13 -28.67
CA SER A 56 24.71 -26.79 -28.83
C SER A 56 23.21 -26.78 -29.16
N ALA A 57 22.38 -26.29 -28.29
CA ALA A 57 20.94 -26.16 -28.52
C ALA A 57 20.61 -25.17 -29.66
N GLU A 58 21.42 -24.12 -29.83
CA GLU A 58 21.26 -23.17 -30.94
C GLU A 58 21.60 -23.80 -32.30
N ALA A 59 22.67 -24.60 -32.35
CA ALA A 59 23.01 -25.38 -33.57
C ALA A 59 21.88 -26.37 -33.87
N ALA A 60 21.38 -27.12 -32.88
CA ALA A 60 20.26 -28.02 -33.07
C ALA A 60 19.01 -27.32 -33.62
N ARG A 61 18.68 -26.12 -33.14
CA ARG A 61 17.55 -25.30 -33.62
C ARG A 61 17.76 -24.92 -35.09
N ARG A 62 18.93 -24.39 -35.44
CA ARG A 62 19.25 -23.98 -36.80
C ARG A 62 19.15 -25.14 -37.77
N GLU A 63 19.81 -26.26 -37.48
CA GLU A 63 19.76 -27.46 -38.32
C GLU A 63 18.34 -28.03 -38.45
N THR A 64 17.56 -27.97 -37.40
CA THR A 64 16.13 -28.35 -37.38
C THR A 64 15.32 -27.47 -38.34
N ASP A 65 15.53 -26.14 -38.28
CA ASP A 65 14.80 -25.18 -39.11
C ASP A 65 15.19 -25.34 -40.59
N GLU A 66 16.47 -25.61 -40.88
CA GLU A 66 16.93 -25.93 -42.24
C GLU A 66 16.33 -27.26 -42.75
N ALA A 67 16.24 -28.29 -41.93
CA ALA A 67 15.62 -29.55 -42.30
C ALA A 67 14.09 -29.39 -42.54
N LEU A 68 13.40 -28.58 -41.74
CA LEU A 68 11.97 -28.25 -41.92
C LEU A 68 11.76 -27.51 -43.25
N ALA A 69 12.63 -26.57 -43.64
CA ALA A 69 12.52 -25.81 -44.86
C ALA A 69 12.68 -26.66 -46.13
N ARG A 70 13.29 -27.86 -46.00
CA ARG A 70 13.45 -28.82 -47.10
C ARG A 70 12.21 -29.69 -47.35
N ILE A 71 11.27 -29.73 -46.42
CA ILE A 71 10.05 -30.51 -46.54
C ILE A 71 9.06 -29.76 -47.44
N PRO A 72 8.51 -30.40 -48.47
CA PRO A 72 7.61 -29.74 -49.41
C PRO A 72 6.29 -29.33 -48.73
N ALA A 73 5.93 -28.05 -48.82
CA ALA A 73 4.62 -27.56 -48.44
C ALA A 73 3.57 -27.90 -49.50
N VAL A 74 2.38 -28.32 -49.09
CA VAL A 74 1.28 -28.65 -50.00
C VAL A 74 0.16 -27.63 -49.79
N THR A 75 0.06 -26.70 -50.74
CA THR A 75 -0.98 -25.65 -50.75
C THR A 75 -1.97 -25.96 -51.90
N GLY A 76 -3.32 -25.94 -51.65
CA GLY A 76 -4.36 -26.09 -52.66
C GLY A 76 -5.55 -26.96 -52.22
N ALA A 77 -6.49 -27.22 -53.11
CA ALA A 77 -7.75 -27.94 -52.84
C ALA A 77 -7.61 -29.41 -52.36
N GLY A 78 -6.40 -29.94 -52.25
CA GLY A 78 -6.08 -31.23 -51.63
C GLY A 78 -5.47 -31.14 -50.23
N ALA A 79 -5.31 -29.95 -49.70
CA ALA A 79 -4.67 -29.67 -48.37
C ALA A 79 -5.65 -29.83 -47.19
N ASN A 80 -6.50 -30.76 -47.29
CA ASN A 80 -7.58 -30.93 -46.35
C ASN A 80 -7.36 -32.14 -45.47
N THR A 81 -6.47 -32.06 -44.48
CA THR A 81 -6.57 -33.05 -43.39
C THR A 81 -5.52 -32.76 -42.31
N THR A 82 -5.86 -33.00 -41.06
CA THR A 82 -4.94 -33.14 -39.98
C THR A 82 -3.69 -33.92 -40.42
N PRO A 83 -2.48 -33.35 -40.26
CA PRO A 83 -1.26 -34.04 -40.63
C PRO A 83 -1.20 -35.40 -39.93
N SER A 84 -0.85 -36.46 -40.71
CA SER A 84 -0.71 -37.82 -40.14
C SER A 84 0.75 -38.08 -39.75
N LEU A 85 0.96 -38.95 -38.74
CA LEU A 85 2.28 -39.39 -38.33
C LEU A 85 2.98 -40.13 -39.50
N ASP A 86 4.23 -39.74 -39.78
CA ASP A 86 5.07 -40.45 -40.73
C ASP A 86 5.55 -41.79 -40.13
N ALA A 87 5.94 -42.73 -41.00
CA ALA A 87 6.47 -44.03 -40.63
C ALA A 87 7.79 -43.93 -39.80
N GLU A 88 8.59 -42.90 -40.03
CA GLU A 88 9.80 -42.64 -39.24
C GLU A 88 9.46 -42.15 -37.87
N THR A 89 8.49 -41.22 -37.71
CA THR A 89 8.02 -40.75 -36.43
C THR A 89 7.42 -41.88 -35.60
N MET A 90 6.63 -42.75 -36.22
CA MET A 90 6.09 -43.93 -35.55
C MET A 90 7.17 -44.85 -35.02
N ARG A 91 8.26 -45.05 -35.76
CA ARG A 91 9.43 -45.86 -35.30
C ARG A 91 10.15 -45.18 -34.13
N VAL A 92 10.31 -43.83 -34.16
CA VAL A 92 10.91 -43.07 -33.06
C VAL A 92 10.09 -43.21 -31.80
N LEU A 93 8.76 -43.12 -31.90
CA LEU A 93 7.84 -43.25 -30.75
C LEU A 93 7.86 -44.69 -30.18
N ASP A 94 7.88 -45.72 -31.04
CA ASP A 94 8.04 -47.13 -30.63
C ASP A 94 9.41 -47.35 -29.94
N GLN A 95 10.46 -46.78 -30.46
CA GLN A 95 11.78 -46.80 -29.85
C GLN A 95 11.82 -46.11 -28.52
N ALA A 96 11.11 -44.97 -28.35
CA ALA A 96 10.98 -44.29 -27.04
C ALA A 96 10.27 -45.15 -26.02
N GLU A 97 9.20 -45.87 -26.41
CA GLU A 97 8.50 -46.82 -25.56
C GLU A 97 9.44 -47.98 -25.10
N GLN A 98 10.22 -48.53 -26.01
CA GLN A 98 11.21 -49.58 -25.66
C GLN A 98 12.34 -49.09 -24.75
N ILE A 99 12.79 -47.84 -24.95
CA ILE A 99 13.78 -47.21 -24.07
C ILE A 99 13.20 -47.01 -22.66
N ALA A 100 11.95 -46.55 -22.55
CA ALA A 100 11.27 -46.36 -21.29
C ALA A 100 11.09 -47.71 -20.52
N GLU A 101 10.62 -48.76 -21.23
CA GLU A 101 10.49 -50.10 -20.62
C GLU A 101 11.83 -50.68 -20.12
N LYS A 102 12.91 -50.53 -20.89
CA LYS A 102 14.25 -50.95 -20.47
C LYS A 102 14.78 -50.20 -19.26
N ALA A 103 14.37 -48.95 -19.12
CA ALA A 103 14.74 -48.12 -17.97
C ALA A 103 13.85 -48.31 -16.75
N GLY A 104 12.78 -49.17 -16.86
CA GLY A 104 11.82 -49.41 -15.76
C GLY A 104 10.77 -48.32 -15.60
N ASP A 105 10.59 -47.45 -16.62
CA ASP A 105 9.60 -46.40 -16.62
C ASP A 105 8.23 -46.96 -17.06
N SER A 106 7.15 -46.56 -16.36
CA SER A 106 5.77 -46.91 -16.73
C SER A 106 5.23 -46.02 -17.84
N TYR A 107 5.81 -44.82 -18.01
CA TYR A 107 5.42 -43.83 -19.00
C TYR A 107 6.61 -43.33 -19.81
N VAL A 108 6.36 -43.01 -21.07
CA VAL A 108 7.33 -42.39 -21.96
C VAL A 108 7.39 -40.89 -21.69
N THR A 109 8.53 -40.40 -21.30
CA THR A 109 8.82 -38.99 -20.95
C THR A 109 9.45 -38.21 -22.10
N VAL A 110 9.51 -36.88 -22.00
CA VAL A 110 10.10 -35.98 -22.99
C VAL A 110 11.57 -36.26 -23.22
N GLU A 111 12.33 -36.54 -22.18
CA GLU A 111 13.75 -36.88 -22.28
C GLU A 111 13.98 -38.24 -22.94
N ARG A 112 13.05 -39.21 -22.79
CA ARG A 112 13.11 -40.47 -23.52
C ARG A 112 12.79 -40.30 -25.02
N LEU A 113 11.85 -39.38 -25.34
CA LEU A 113 11.59 -38.95 -26.71
C LEU A 113 12.83 -38.31 -27.34
N LEU A 114 13.50 -37.42 -26.64
CA LEU A 114 14.73 -36.79 -27.13
C LEU A 114 15.84 -37.82 -27.34
N LEU A 115 16.01 -38.78 -26.42
CA LEU A 115 16.97 -39.86 -26.57
C LEU A 115 16.65 -40.75 -27.79
N ALA A 116 15.38 -41.06 -28.01
CA ALA A 116 14.95 -41.83 -29.17
C ALA A 116 15.26 -41.09 -30.49
N LEU A 117 15.07 -39.75 -30.52
CA LEU A 117 15.45 -38.93 -31.69
C LEU A 117 16.96 -38.95 -31.95
N VAL A 118 17.81 -38.87 -30.90
CA VAL A 118 19.28 -38.97 -31.04
C VAL A 118 19.71 -40.36 -31.55
N LEU A 119 19.02 -41.42 -31.12
CA LEU A 119 19.32 -42.79 -31.55
C LEU A 119 18.85 -43.08 -32.97
N ALA A 120 17.86 -42.34 -33.48
CA ALA A 120 17.34 -42.47 -34.86
C ALA A 120 18.22 -41.77 -35.87
N LYS A 121 19.49 -42.16 -35.99
CA LYS A 121 20.54 -41.55 -36.83
C LYS A 121 20.23 -41.47 -38.34
N SER A 122 19.31 -42.28 -38.85
CA SER A 122 18.85 -42.25 -40.22
C SER A 122 17.90 -41.11 -40.58
N THR A 123 17.29 -40.51 -39.54
CA THR A 123 16.33 -39.42 -39.71
C THR A 123 17.03 -38.06 -39.75
N GLU A 124 16.40 -37.07 -40.39
CA GLU A 124 16.93 -35.71 -40.44
C GLU A 124 17.05 -35.09 -39.05
N ALA A 125 16.13 -35.42 -38.13
CA ALA A 125 16.20 -34.99 -36.73
C ALA A 125 17.43 -35.59 -36.00
N GLY A 126 17.70 -36.87 -36.22
CA GLY A 126 18.87 -37.51 -35.63
C GLY A 126 20.20 -36.96 -36.19
N LYS A 127 20.22 -36.57 -37.46
CA LYS A 127 21.37 -35.89 -38.08
C LYS A 127 21.56 -34.50 -37.48
N ALA A 128 20.51 -33.69 -37.40
CA ALA A 128 20.54 -32.35 -36.77
C ALA A 128 21.08 -32.36 -35.34
N LEU A 129 20.70 -33.35 -34.56
CA LEU A 129 21.22 -33.53 -33.18
C LEU A 129 22.69 -34.02 -33.19
N ALA A 130 23.07 -34.88 -34.10
CA ALA A 130 24.47 -35.33 -34.25
C ALA A 130 25.40 -34.17 -34.71
N ASP A 131 24.96 -33.36 -35.66
CA ASP A 131 25.69 -32.19 -36.15
C ASP A 131 25.79 -31.09 -35.08
N ALA A 132 24.80 -31.01 -34.19
CA ALA A 132 24.83 -30.17 -32.97
C ALA A 132 25.74 -30.73 -31.86
N GLY A 133 26.42 -31.88 -32.08
CA GLY A 133 27.38 -32.48 -31.14
C GLY A 133 26.76 -33.37 -30.05
N VAL A 134 25.49 -33.73 -30.15
CA VAL A 134 24.79 -34.53 -29.13
C VAL A 134 25.10 -36.02 -29.31
N LYS A 135 25.70 -36.63 -28.31
CA LYS A 135 25.99 -38.07 -28.25
C LYS A 135 24.98 -38.80 -27.39
N ALA A 136 24.49 -39.96 -27.83
CA ALA A 136 23.47 -40.73 -27.10
C ALA A 136 23.90 -41.13 -25.67
N ASP A 137 25.15 -41.54 -25.51
CA ASP A 137 25.65 -41.95 -24.18
C ASP A 137 25.77 -40.78 -23.24
N ALA A 138 26.25 -39.63 -23.71
CA ALA A 138 26.31 -38.38 -22.92
C ALA A 138 24.91 -37.87 -22.54
N LEU A 139 23.96 -37.93 -23.50
CA LEU A 139 22.58 -37.55 -23.23
C LEU A 139 21.91 -38.49 -22.22
N ASN A 140 22.14 -39.80 -22.34
CA ASN A 140 21.58 -40.74 -21.37
C ASN A 140 22.20 -40.58 -19.98
N ALA A 141 23.49 -40.23 -19.88
CA ALA A 141 24.11 -39.87 -18.58
C ALA A 141 23.47 -38.59 -18.00
N ALA A 142 23.28 -37.54 -18.80
CA ALA A 142 22.61 -36.32 -18.39
C ALA A 142 21.15 -36.56 -17.97
N ILE A 143 20.42 -37.45 -18.63
CA ILE A 143 19.06 -37.86 -18.25
C ILE A 143 19.07 -38.55 -16.88
N ASN A 144 20.01 -39.49 -16.67
CA ASN A 144 20.10 -40.21 -15.40
C ASN A 144 20.50 -39.30 -14.23
N GLU A 145 21.37 -38.31 -14.48
CA GLU A 145 21.72 -37.29 -13.51
C GLU A 145 20.51 -36.40 -13.18
N LEU A 146 19.76 -35.92 -14.19
CA LEU A 146 18.52 -35.15 -14.00
C LEU A 146 17.48 -35.92 -13.20
N ARG A 147 17.34 -37.20 -13.45
CA ARG A 147 16.38 -38.07 -12.77
C ARG A 147 16.77 -38.46 -11.34
N GLY A 148 18.05 -38.43 -11.00
CA GLY A 148 18.52 -38.88 -9.67
C GLY A 148 18.08 -40.30 -9.30
N GLY A 149 18.05 -41.22 -10.27
CA GLY A 149 17.65 -42.63 -10.06
C GLY A 149 16.13 -42.86 -9.96
N ARG A 150 15.29 -41.91 -10.32
CA ARG A 150 13.80 -42.00 -10.25
C ARG A 150 13.24 -42.57 -11.58
N ASN A 151 12.19 -43.40 -11.45
CA ASN A 151 11.43 -43.90 -12.59
C ASN A 151 10.20 -43.02 -12.87
N ALA A 152 9.73 -43.01 -14.10
CA ALA A 152 8.52 -42.30 -14.49
C ALA A 152 7.29 -43.22 -14.30
N ASP A 153 6.73 -43.20 -13.06
CA ASP A 153 5.61 -44.06 -12.67
C ASP A 153 4.26 -43.36 -12.77
N THR A 154 4.25 -42.04 -13.06
CA THR A 154 3.03 -41.23 -13.18
C THR A 154 3.02 -40.42 -14.47
N GLN A 155 1.82 -40.01 -14.93
CA GLN A 155 1.68 -39.20 -16.16
C GLN A 155 2.31 -37.81 -16.04
N THR A 156 2.56 -37.32 -14.81
CA THR A 156 3.14 -36.00 -14.47
C THR A 156 4.57 -36.12 -13.89
N ALA A 157 5.28 -37.23 -14.20
CA ALA A 157 6.59 -37.52 -13.61
C ALA A 157 7.64 -36.42 -13.85
N GLU A 158 7.58 -35.74 -15.00
CA GLU A 158 8.52 -34.66 -15.34
C GLU A 158 8.37 -33.40 -14.49
N ASP A 159 7.21 -33.18 -13.84
CA ASP A 159 7.00 -32.03 -12.95
C ASP A 159 7.86 -32.14 -11.66
N ARG A 160 8.35 -33.33 -11.36
CA ARG A 160 9.22 -33.61 -10.23
C ARG A 160 10.70 -33.36 -10.51
N TYR A 161 11.10 -33.11 -11.74
CA TYR A 161 12.50 -32.89 -12.12
C TYR A 161 12.85 -31.40 -12.03
N ASP A 162 14.00 -31.09 -11.43
CA ASP A 162 14.43 -29.72 -11.14
C ASP A 162 13.37 -28.91 -10.33
N ALA A 163 12.61 -29.58 -9.43
CA ALA A 163 11.50 -28.97 -8.69
C ALA A 163 11.97 -27.80 -7.82
N LEU A 164 13.14 -27.89 -7.19
CA LEU A 164 13.72 -26.81 -6.41
C LEU A 164 14.03 -25.57 -7.29
N LYS A 165 14.53 -25.77 -8.51
CA LYS A 165 14.84 -24.67 -9.42
C LYS A 165 13.58 -23.99 -9.97
N LYS A 166 12.48 -24.77 -10.10
CA LYS A 166 11.19 -24.25 -10.61
C LYS A 166 10.36 -23.55 -9.52
N PHE A 167 10.37 -24.09 -8.30
CA PHE A 167 9.44 -23.72 -7.24
C PHE A 167 10.12 -23.14 -5.99
N ALA A 168 11.44 -22.91 -6.01
CA ALA A 168 12.14 -22.27 -4.92
C ALA A 168 13.21 -21.31 -5.45
N ARG A 169 13.38 -20.20 -4.73
CA ARG A 169 14.41 -19.19 -4.99
C ARG A 169 15.61 -19.44 -4.08
N ASP A 170 16.81 -19.51 -4.63
CA ASP A 170 18.05 -19.64 -3.87
C ASP A 170 18.45 -18.30 -3.26
N LEU A 171 18.18 -18.11 -1.97
CA LEU A 171 18.54 -16.89 -1.25
C LEU A 171 20.05 -16.79 -1.03
N THR A 172 20.74 -17.91 -0.83
CA THR A 172 22.20 -17.92 -0.64
C THR A 172 22.91 -17.51 -1.91
N GLN A 173 22.43 -17.97 -3.08
CA GLN A 173 22.97 -17.53 -4.36
C GLN A 173 22.63 -16.07 -4.64
N ALA A 174 21.41 -15.62 -4.35
CA ALA A 174 21.02 -14.21 -4.44
C ALA A 174 21.88 -13.29 -3.55
N ALA A 175 22.25 -13.76 -2.34
CA ALA A 175 23.17 -13.08 -1.46
C ALA A 175 24.59 -12.96 -2.05
N ARG A 176 25.09 -14.05 -2.66
CA ARG A 176 26.39 -14.03 -3.35
C ARG A 176 26.40 -13.10 -4.56
N ASP A 177 25.26 -13.03 -5.26
CA ASP A 177 25.07 -12.14 -6.42
C ASP A 177 24.84 -10.67 -6.02
N GLY A 178 24.74 -10.34 -4.70
CA GLY A 178 24.47 -8.99 -4.23
C GLY A 178 23.04 -8.48 -4.46
N LYS A 179 22.11 -9.40 -4.72
CA LYS A 179 20.70 -9.04 -5.03
C LYS A 179 19.78 -8.92 -3.81
N LEU A 180 20.30 -9.22 -2.61
CA LEU A 180 19.54 -9.07 -1.37
C LEU A 180 19.82 -7.72 -0.71
N ASP A 181 18.82 -7.23 0.00
CA ASP A 181 18.95 -6.02 0.80
C ASP A 181 19.72 -6.25 2.09
N PRO A 182 20.46 -5.26 2.60
CA PRO A 182 21.13 -5.37 3.89
C PRO A 182 20.08 -5.48 5.01
N VAL A 183 20.28 -6.42 5.93
CA VAL A 183 19.38 -6.61 7.08
C VAL A 183 19.99 -5.96 8.30
N ILE A 184 19.30 -5.00 8.87
CA ILE A 184 19.75 -4.15 9.97
C ILE A 184 18.83 -4.32 11.18
N GLY A 185 19.41 -4.33 12.38
CA GLY A 185 18.66 -4.33 13.64
C GLY A 185 17.96 -5.65 13.99
N ARG A 186 18.34 -6.76 13.34
CA ARG A 186 17.76 -8.10 13.58
C ARG A 186 18.79 -9.17 13.97
N ASP A 187 19.89 -8.73 14.53
CA ASP A 187 21.01 -9.62 14.85
C ASP A 187 20.67 -10.68 15.90
N GLU A 188 19.85 -10.35 16.89
CA GLU A 188 19.45 -11.28 17.94
C GLU A 188 18.54 -12.39 17.40
N GLU A 189 17.57 -12.02 16.58
CA GLU A 189 16.62 -12.98 15.97
C GLU A 189 17.33 -13.89 14.97
N ILE A 190 18.24 -13.36 14.14
CA ILE A 190 19.07 -14.16 13.23
C ILE A 190 19.96 -15.11 14.04
N ARG A 191 20.64 -14.62 15.09
CA ARG A 191 21.46 -15.47 15.96
C ARG A 191 20.64 -16.55 16.63
N ARG A 192 19.42 -16.22 17.08
CA ARG A 192 18.51 -17.21 17.67
C ARG A 192 18.07 -18.25 16.66
N THR A 193 17.79 -17.87 15.44
CA THR A 193 17.46 -18.76 14.33
C THR A 193 18.62 -19.71 14.02
N ILE A 194 19.85 -19.21 13.95
CA ILE A 194 21.09 -20.01 13.79
C ILE A 194 21.24 -21.02 14.94
N GLN A 195 21.05 -20.58 16.18
CA GLN A 195 21.14 -21.47 17.36
C GLN A 195 20.13 -22.62 17.29
N ILE A 196 18.89 -22.33 16.82
CA ILE A 196 17.85 -23.36 16.69
C ILE A 196 18.22 -24.34 15.58
N LEU A 197 18.65 -23.88 14.41
CA LEU A 197 19.09 -24.72 13.29
C LEU A 197 20.25 -25.66 13.66
N ALA A 198 21.14 -25.25 14.55
CA ALA A 198 22.27 -26.04 15.02
C ALA A 198 21.89 -27.11 16.11
N ARG A 199 20.63 -27.14 16.57
CA ARG A 199 20.19 -28.11 17.60
C ARG A 199 20.02 -29.50 17.01
N ARG A 200 20.16 -30.51 17.86
CA ARG A 200 19.92 -31.92 17.51
C ARG A 200 18.42 -32.25 17.34
N THR A 201 17.56 -31.60 18.11
CA THR A 201 16.10 -31.75 18.09
C THR A 201 15.42 -30.40 18.18
N LYS A 202 14.18 -30.29 17.67
CA LYS A 202 13.47 -29.03 17.55
C LYS A 202 14.33 -27.99 16.82
N ASN A 203 14.92 -28.38 15.71
CA ASN A 203 15.88 -27.63 14.92
C ASN A 203 15.26 -26.85 13.76
N ASN A 204 13.93 -26.74 13.75
CA ASN A 204 13.21 -25.94 12.76
C ASN A 204 12.65 -24.69 13.46
N PRO A 205 13.19 -23.50 13.22
CA PRO A 205 12.64 -22.26 13.75
C PRO A 205 11.35 -21.88 13.03
N VAL A 206 10.41 -21.27 13.78
CA VAL A 206 9.25 -20.57 13.22
C VAL A 206 9.33 -19.13 13.64
N LEU A 207 9.40 -18.25 12.66
CA LEU A 207 9.40 -16.81 12.83
C LEU A 207 7.95 -16.34 13.01
N ILE A 208 7.62 -15.83 14.18
CA ILE A 208 6.26 -15.43 14.56
C ILE A 208 6.23 -13.92 14.78
N GLY A 209 5.37 -13.23 14.07
CA GLY A 209 5.21 -11.78 14.21
C GLY A 209 4.10 -11.25 13.32
N ASP A 210 3.72 -10.01 13.53
CA ASP A 210 2.71 -9.34 12.73
C ASP A 210 3.14 -9.18 11.25
N PRO A 211 2.19 -8.93 10.33
CA PRO A 211 2.54 -8.64 8.94
C PRO A 211 3.42 -7.38 8.85
N GLY A 212 4.46 -7.39 7.99
CA GLY A 212 5.30 -6.21 7.77
C GLY A 212 6.41 -5.95 8.80
N VAL A 213 6.55 -6.78 9.87
CA VAL A 213 7.63 -6.61 10.87
C VAL A 213 9.02 -7.10 10.39
N GLY A 214 9.11 -7.65 9.18
CA GLY A 214 10.39 -8.10 8.60
C GLY A 214 10.74 -9.57 8.86
N LYS A 215 9.77 -10.49 8.93
CA LYS A 215 10.03 -11.94 9.08
C LYS A 215 10.89 -12.50 7.95
N THR A 216 10.59 -12.15 6.71
CA THR A 216 11.34 -12.58 5.52
C THR A 216 12.76 -12.05 5.52
N ALA A 217 12.97 -10.81 5.99
CA ALA A 217 14.29 -10.20 6.13
C ALA A 217 15.24 -11.03 7.03
N ILE A 218 14.73 -11.74 8.04
CA ILE A 218 15.56 -12.62 8.88
C ILE A 218 16.12 -13.80 8.08
N ALA A 219 15.32 -14.36 7.17
CA ALA A 219 15.80 -15.43 6.30
C ALA A 219 16.85 -14.89 5.30
N GLU A 220 16.62 -13.69 4.76
CA GLU A 220 17.58 -13.02 3.87
C GLU A 220 18.88 -12.65 4.61
N GLY A 221 18.78 -12.15 5.85
CA GLY A 221 19.93 -11.89 6.71
C GLY A 221 20.73 -13.16 7.06
N LEU A 222 20.05 -14.26 7.26
CA LEU A 222 20.71 -15.56 7.43
C LEU A 222 21.44 -15.99 6.15
N ALA A 223 20.82 -15.80 4.98
CA ALA A 223 21.45 -16.11 3.69
C ALA A 223 22.71 -15.26 3.45
N LEU A 224 22.66 -13.97 3.81
CA LEU A 224 23.82 -13.08 3.75
C LEU A 224 24.95 -13.56 4.68
N ARG A 225 24.65 -13.97 5.91
CA ARG A 225 25.64 -14.52 6.84
C ARG A 225 26.23 -15.84 6.35
N ILE A 226 25.43 -16.72 5.77
CA ILE A 226 25.92 -17.97 5.15
C ILE A 226 26.86 -17.64 3.98
N ALA A 227 26.47 -16.73 3.10
CA ALA A 227 27.27 -16.32 1.96
C ALA A 227 28.62 -15.69 2.35
N ASN A 228 28.65 -14.96 3.48
CA ASN A 228 29.84 -14.32 4.01
C ASN A 228 30.68 -15.24 4.93
N GLY A 229 30.17 -16.47 5.23
CA GLY A 229 30.83 -17.39 6.13
C GLY A 229 30.72 -17.05 7.63
N ASP A 230 29.86 -16.08 7.99
CA ASP A 230 29.62 -15.62 9.37
C ASP A 230 28.56 -16.48 10.08
N VAL A 231 28.76 -17.79 10.01
CA VAL A 231 27.91 -18.81 10.60
C VAL A 231 28.77 -19.96 11.14
N PRO A 232 28.28 -20.77 12.10
CA PRO A 232 28.97 -21.99 12.55
C PRO A 232 29.30 -22.93 11.37
N ASP A 233 30.40 -23.69 11.50
CA ASP A 233 30.89 -24.61 10.45
C ASP A 233 29.80 -25.56 9.93
N SER A 234 28.85 -25.95 10.78
CA SER A 234 27.73 -26.83 10.39
C SER A 234 26.73 -26.16 9.40
N LEU A 235 26.82 -24.86 9.17
CA LEU A 235 25.92 -24.11 8.30
C LEU A 235 26.63 -23.43 7.11
N LYS A 236 27.98 -23.42 7.07
CA LYS A 236 28.76 -22.66 6.06
C LYS A 236 28.49 -23.08 4.61
N ASP A 237 28.30 -24.38 4.39
CA ASP A 237 28.12 -24.94 3.03
C ASP A 237 26.65 -25.17 2.68
N ARG A 238 25.73 -24.78 3.57
CA ARG A 238 24.29 -24.97 3.34
C ARG A 238 23.71 -23.90 2.42
N ARG A 239 22.70 -24.32 1.66
CA ARG A 239 21.92 -23.44 0.79
C ARG A 239 20.57 -23.15 1.42
N LEU A 240 20.19 -21.89 1.47
CA LEU A 240 18.87 -21.46 1.92
C LEU A 240 17.98 -21.22 0.72
N MET A 241 16.94 -22.03 0.58
CA MET A 241 15.99 -22.00 -0.53
C MET A 241 14.63 -21.49 -0.03
N ALA A 242 14.13 -20.38 -0.59
CA ALA A 242 12.78 -19.87 -0.29
C ALA A 242 11.75 -20.54 -1.21
N LEU A 243 10.77 -21.21 -0.62
CA LEU A 243 9.70 -21.87 -1.35
C LEU A 243 8.72 -20.81 -1.92
N ASP A 244 8.50 -20.85 -3.23
CA ASP A 244 7.53 -19.99 -3.91
C ASP A 244 6.15 -20.67 -3.95
N MET A 245 5.29 -20.28 -3.02
CA MET A 245 3.91 -20.79 -2.93
C MET A 245 3.08 -20.41 -4.15
N GLY A 246 3.32 -19.21 -4.72
CA GLY A 246 2.62 -18.74 -5.92
C GLY A 246 2.89 -19.67 -7.11
N SER A 247 4.15 -19.99 -7.37
CA SER A 247 4.56 -20.89 -8.46
C SER A 247 4.09 -22.32 -8.26
N LEU A 248 4.01 -22.81 -7.02
CA LEU A 248 3.49 -24.16 -6.71
C LEU A 248 2.00 -24.28 -7.04
N ILE A 249 1.21 -23.23 -6.79
CA ILE A 249 -0.24 -23.21 -6.99
C ILE A 249 -0.62 -22.81 -8.42
N ALA A 250 0.15 -21.92 -9.04
CA ALA A 250 -0.14 -21.41 -10.37
C ALA A 250 -0.24 -22.54 -11.41
N GLY A 251 -1.35 -22.58 -12.15
CA GLY A 251 -1.60 -23.58 -13.19
C GLY A 251 -1.94 -25.00 -12.69
N ALA A 252 -1.94 -25.24 -11.39
CA ALA A 252 -2.43 -26.53 -10.85
C ALA A 252 -3.97 -26.57 -10.91
N LYS A 253 -4.51 -27.32 -11.87
CA LYS A 253 -5.99 -27.49 -12.03
C LYS A 253 -6.60 -28.42 -10.99
N TYR A 254 -5.81 -29.34 -10.45
CA TYR A 254 -6.26 -30.36 -9.51
C TYR A 254 -5.33 -30.41 -8.29
N ARG A 255 -5.87 -30.76 -7.14
CA ARG A 255 -5.14 -30.97 -5.87
C ARG A 255 -3.92 -31.88 -6.00
N GLY A 256 -4.00 -32.94 -6.78
CA GLY A 256 -2.92 -33.89 -7.00
C GLY A 256 -1.67 -33.28 -7.64
N GLU A 257 -1.82 -32.30 -8.52
CA GLU A 257 -0.68 -31.64 -9.17
C GLU A 257 0.15 -30.80 -8.19
N PHE A 258 -0.51 -30.06 -7.30
CA PHE A 258 0.17 -29.32 -6.22
C PHE A 258 0.92 -30.28 -5.26
N GLU A 259 0.26 -31.37 -4.83
CA GLU A 259 0.86 -32.37 -3.95
C GLU A 259 2.09 -33.02 -4.61
N GLU A 260 2.06 -33.28 -5.91
CA GLU A 260 3.19 -33.84 -6.66
C GLU A 260 4.35 -32.85 -6.80
N ARG A 261 4.07 -31.57 -7.09
CA ARG A 261 5.09 -30.52 -7.15
C ARG A 261 5.80 -30.36 -5.80
N LEU A 262 5.02 -30.23 -4.73
CA LEU A 262 5.56 -30.14 -3.36
C LEU A 262 6.36 -31.39 -2.98
N LYS A 263 5.87 -32.58 -3.35
CA LYS A 263 6.59 -33.84 -3.13
C LYS A 263 7.92 -33.84 -3.91
N GLY A 264 7.95 -33.34 -5.15
CA GLY A 264 9.18 -33.19 -5.93
C GLY A 264 10.21 -32.34 -5.20
N VAL A 265 9.79 -31.14 -4.69
CA VAL A 265 10.65 -30.26 -3.89
C VAL A 265 11.18 -30.97 -2.65
N LEU A 266 10.30 -31.62 -1.87
CA LEU A 266 10.70 -32.31 -0.66
C LEU A 266 11.65 -33.50 -0.90
N ASP A 267 11.47 -34.23 -1.99
CA ASP A 267 12.34 -35.34 -2.37
C ASP A 267 13.73 -34.86 -2.80
N GLU A 268 13.83 -33.68 -3.47
CA GLU A 268 15.13 -33.06 -3.79
C GLU A 268 15.83 -32.52 -2.53
N VAL A 269 15.09 -31.90 -1.61
CA VAL A 269 15.65 -31.44 -0.33
C VAL A 269 16.17 -32.62 0.50
N LYS A 270 15.45 -33.75 0.54
CA LYS A 270 15.90 -34.98 1.23
C LYS A 270 17.14 -35.56 0.57
N GLY A 271 17.19 -35.58 -0.77
CA GLY A 271 18.33 -36.10 -1.53
C GLY A 271 19.62 -35.29 -1.33
N ALA A 272 19.51 -34.05 -0.89
CA ALA A 272 20.64 -33.19 -0.54
C ALA A 272 21.23 -33.45 0.87
N GLU A 273 20.80 -34.53 1.59
CA GLU A 273 21.34 -34.98 2.86
C GLU A 273 21.56 -33.88 3.93
N GLY A 274 20.73 -32.86 3.93
CA GLY A 274 20.75 -31.77 4.90
C GLY A 274 21.52 -30.51 4.44
N ASP A 275 22.06 -30.44 3.24
CA ASP A 275 22.74 -29.27 2.69
C ASP A 275 21.79 -28.15 2.34
N ILE A 276 20.48 -28.42 2.29
CA ILE A 276 19.44 -27.46 1.96
C ILE A 276 18.58 -27.14 3.18
N ILE A 277 18.41 -25.86 3.46
CA ILE A 277 17.44 -25.33 4.41
C ILE A 277 16.32 -24.71 3.61
N LEU A 278 15.07 -25.15 3.85
CA LEU A 278 13.90 -24.63 3.15
C LEU A 278 13.25 -23.51 3.96
N PHE A 279 13.14 -22.30 3.41
CA PHE A 279 12.35 -21.23 3.99
C PHE A 279 10.92 -21.28 3.43
N ILE A 280 9.94 -21.29 4.32
CA ILE A 280 8.51 -21.35 3.99
C ILE A 280 7.84 -20.13 4.59
N ASP A 281 7.58 -19.14 3.75
CA ASP A 281 6.79 -17.99 4.16
C ASP A 281 5.29 -18.35 4.18
N GLU A 282 4.52 -17.68 5.03
CA GLU A 282 3.11 -17.99 5.25
C GLU A 282 2.86 -19.51 5.48
N MET A 283 3.68 -20.15 6.31
CA MET A 283 3.67 -21.59 6.53
C MET A 283 2.26 -22.15 6.84
N HIS A 284 1.38 -21.34 7.39
CA HIS A 284 0.00 -21.71 7.69
C HIS A 284 -0.81 -22.10 6.45
N THR A 285 -0.46 -21.59 5.27
CA THR A 285 -1.13 -21.92 3.98
C THR A 285 -0.92 -23.39 3.63
N LEU A 286 0.25 -23.94 3.97
CA LEU A 286 0.56 -25.37 3.77
C LEU A 286 -0.03 -26.28 4.85
N ILE A 287 -0.21 -25.78 6.07
CA ILE A 287 -0.59 -26.60 7.25
C ILE A 287 -2.08 -26.50 7.54
N GLY A 288 -2.73 -25.41 7.21
CA GLY A 288 -4.09 -25.08 7.67
C GLY A 288 -5.22 -25.26 6.66
N ALA A 289 -4.90 -25.47 5.43
CA ALA A 289 -5.85 -25.47 4.32
C ALA A 289 -6.84 -26.68 4.29
N GLY A 290 -6.74 -27.64 5.20
CA GLY A 290 -7.48 -28.92 5.14
C GLY A 290 -8.88 -28.93 5.76
N LYS A 291 -9.43 -27.83 6.30
CA LYS A 291 -10.72 -27.81 7.02
C LYS A 291 -11.91 -27.22 6.26
N SER A 292 -11.69 -26.56 5.14
CA SER A 292 -12.76 -26.11 4.24
C SER A 292 -12.83 -27.05 3.02
N GLU A 293 -14.02 -27.42 2.56
CA GLU A 293 -14.23 -28.24 1.36
C GLU A 293 -13.44 -27.67 0.16
N GLY A 294 -12.36 -28.38 -0.24
CA GLY A 294 -11.49 -28.02 -1.36
C GLY A 294 -10.10 -27.46 -1.00
N ALA A 295 -9.76 -27.27 0.27
CA ALA A 295 -8.46 -26.72 0.67
C ALA A 295 -7.35 -27.78 0.73
N MET A 296 -6.12 -27.34 0.37
CA MET A 296 -4.93 -28.20 0.22
C MET A 296 -4.30 -28.52 1.59
N ASP A 297 -4.25 -29.78 2.02
CA ASP A 297 -3.56 -30.20 3.27
C ASP A 297 -2.21 -30.83 2.94
N ALA A 298 -1.19 -30.00 2.83
CA ALA A 298 0.19 -30.44 2.62
C ALA A 298 0.88 -30.92 3.91
N SER A 299 0.24 -30.77 5.07
CA SER A 299 0.82 -31.16 6.35
C SER A 299 1.16 -32.64 6.42
N ASN A 300 0.40 -33.49 5.73
CA ASN A 300 0.65 -34.92 5.67
C ASN A 300 1.94 -35.29 4.89
N LEU A 301 2.41 -34.43 4.00
CA LEU A 301 3.67 -34.60 3.27
C LEU A 301 4.87 -34.09 4.10
N LEU A 302 4.69 -32.99 4.84
CA LEU A 302 5.73 -32.38 5.66
C LEU A 302 6.01 -33.15 6.97
N LYS A 303 4.96 -33.60 7.66
CA LYS A 303 5.06 -34.27 8.95
C LYS A 303 6.04 -35.48 8.98
N PRO A 304 6.00 -36.40 8.02
CA PRO A 304 6.95 -37.53 8.00
C PRO A 304 8.39 -37.08 7.81
N ALA A 305 8.66 -36.13 6.94
CA ALA A 305 10.00 -35.60 6.67
C ALA A 305 10.59 -34.87 7.88
N LEU A 306 9.78 -34.04 8.53
CA LEU A 306 10.12 -33.35 9.79
C LEU A 306 10.32 -34.36 10.95
N ALA A 307 9.51 -35.42 10.99
CA ALA A 307 9.58 -36.43 12.05
C ALA A 307 10.88 -37.25 12.00
N ARG A 308 11.37 -37.55 10.80
CA ARG A 308 12.62 -38.30 10.59
C ARG A 308 13.87 -37.41 10.61
N GLY A 309 13.70 -36.07 10.64
CA GLY A 309 14.81 -35.12 10.58
C GLY A 309 15.43 -34.98 9.17
N GLU A 310 14.71 -35.44 8.14
CA GLU A 310 15.11 -35.35 6.71
C GLU A 310 14.91 -33.98 6.12
N LEU A 311 14.14 -33.11 6.78
CA LEU A 311 13.83 -31.76 6.36
C LEU A 311 14.29 -30.75 7.41
N HIS A 312 15.15 -29.83 7.01
CA HIS A 312 15.46 -28.60 7.73
C HIS A 312 14.69 -27.45 7.14
N CYS A 313 13.85 -26.80 7.95
CA CYS A 313 13.09 -25.67 7.45
C CYS A 313 12.97 -24.54 8.47
N ILE A 314 12.78 -23.33 7.94
CA ILE A 314 12.42 -22.11 8.65
C ILE A 314 11.01 -21.75 8.20
N GLY A 315 10.06 -21.71 9.12
CA GLY A 315 8.71 -21.24 8.84
C GLY A 315 8.54 -19.79 9.23
N ALA A 316 7.69 -19.04 8.52
CA ALA A 316 7.22 -17.73 8.94
C ALA A 316 5.70 -17.69 8.96
N THR A 317 5.10 -17.05 9.98
CA THR A 317 3.65 -16.97 10.15
C THR A 317 3.27 -15.88 11.15
N THR A 318 1.99 -15.55 11.28
CA THR A 318 1.49 -14.68 12.34
C THR A 318 1.23 -15.45 13.65
N LEU A 319 1.08 -14.75 14.77
CA LEU A 319 0.84 -15.39 16.07
C LEU A 319 -0.50 -16.14 16.10
N ASP A 320 -1.53 -15.57 15.52
CA ASP A 320 -2.87 -16.16 15.48
C ASP A 320 -2.90 -17.43 14.64
N GLU A 321 -2.24 -17.42 13.49
CA GLU A 321 -2.13 -18.59 12.61
C GLU A 321 -1.25 -19.68 13.22
N TYR A 322 -0.16 -19.28 13.89
CA TYR A 322 0.66 -20.25 14.66
C TYR A 322 -0.17 -20.97 15.70
N ARG A 323 -0.96 -20.25 16.50
CA ARG A 323 -1.86 -20.84 17.51
C ARG A 323 -2.93 -21.73 16.90
N ARG A 324 -3.48 -21.33 15.75
CA ARG A 324 -4.57 -22.09 15.09
C ARG A 324 -4.08 -23.37 14.43
N HIS A 325 -2.90 -23.37 13.81
CA HIS A 325 -2.45 -24.41 12.89
C HIS A 325 -1.25 -25.22 13.40
N VAL A 326 -0.29 -24.60 14.06
CA VAL A 326 0.96 -25.29 14.51
C VAL A 326 0.87 -25.74 15.95
N GLU A 327 0.44 -24.89 16.86
CA GLU A 327 0.40 -25.16 18.30
C GLU A 327 -0.61 -26.26 18.66
N LYS A 328 -1.72 -26.34 17.92
CA LYS A 328 -2.75 -27.38 18.09
C LYS A 328 -2.35 -28.76 17.56
N ASP A 329 -1.30 -28.84 16.75
CA ASP A 329 -0.80 -30.10 16.21
C ASP A 329 0.42 -30.59 17.00
N PRO A 330 0.29 -31.64 17.81
CA PRO A 330 1.37 -32.14 18.67
C PRO A 330 2.61 -32.60 17.89
N ALA A 331 2.46 -33.05 16.63
CA ALA A 331 3.55 -33.49 15.78
C ALA A 331 4.40 -32.31 15.31
N LEU A 332 3.78 -31.22 14.95
CA LEU A 332 4.45 -29.98 14.53
C LEU A 332 5.05 -29.24 15.73
N GLN A 333 4.31 -29.12 16.84
CA GLN A 333 4.76 -28.42 18.05
C GLN A 333 6.07 -29.01 18.61
N ARG A 334 6.26 -30.32 18.47
CA ARG A 334 7.48 -31.03 18.93
C ARG A 334 8.69 -30.81 18.02
N ARG A 335 8.49 -30.26 16.80
CA ARG A 335 9.53 -30.12 15.78
C ARG A 335 9.92 -28.67 15.52
N PHE A 336 8.98 -27.77 15.72
CA PHE A 336 9.19 -26.34 15.54
C PHE A 336 9.51 -25.63 16.86
N GLN A 337 10.38 -24.63 16.78
CA GLN A 337 10.74 -23.75 17.89
C GLN A 337 10.38 -22.31 17.54
N PRO A 338 9.50 -21.64 18.29
CA PRO A 338 9.12 -20.27 18.01
C PRO A 338 10.27 -19.28 18.23
N VAL A 339 10.38 -18.32 17.34
CA VAL A 339 11.18 -17.10 17.42
C VAL A 339 10.23 -15.94 17.21
N PHE A 340 10.00 -15.15 18.26
CA PHE A 340 9.11 -14.00 18.21
C PHE A 340 9.83 -12.78 17.60
N ILE A 341 9.17 -12.15 16.67
CA ILE A 341 9.65 -10.97 15.93
C ILE A 341 8.69 -9.84 16.24
N GLY A 342 9.15 -8.91 17.06
CA GLY A 342 8.38 -7.72 17.41
C GLY A 342 8.49 -6.62 16.36
N GLU A 343 7.57 -5.66 16.43
CA GLU A 343 7.69 -4.40 15.70
C GLU A 343 8.96 -3.67 16.17
N PRO A 344 9.82 -3.19 15.27
CA PRO A 344 11.01 -2.42 15.64
C PRO A 344 10.61 -1.05 16.20
N THR A 345 11.48 -0.47 17.01
CA THR A 345 11.30 0.91 17.49
C THR A 345 11.43 1.91 16.33
N VAL A 346 11.01 3.15 16.56
CA VAL A 346 11.21 4.23 15.58
C VAL A 346 12.69 4.43 15.29
N GLU A 347 13.56 4.34 16.30
CA GLU A 347 15.01 4.48 16.17
C GLU A 347 15.63 3.35 15.35
N ASP A 348 15.21 2.10 15.59
CA ASP A 348 15.64 0.96 14.80
C ASP A 348 15.15 1.09 13.35
N THR A 349 13.93 1.57 13.15
CA THR A 349 13.36 1.81 11.82
C THR A 349 14.15 2.86 11.06
N ILE A 350 14.54 3.97 11.70
CA ILE A 350 15.39 4.99 11.07
C ILE A 350 16.72 4.36 10.61
N SER A 351 17.30 3.49 11.44
CA SER A 351 18.54 2.79 11.10
C SER A 351 18.35 1.85 9.90
N ILE A 352 17.22 1.12 9.86
CA ILE A 352 16.86 0.25 8.74
C ILE A 352 16.71 1.08 7.45
N LEU A 353 15.93 2.17 7.49
CA LEU A 353 15.72 3.04 6.34
C LEU A 353 17.03 3.66 5.82
N ARG A 354 17.95 4.07 6.72
CA ARG A 354 19.27 4.56 6.33
C ARG A 354 20.07 3.51 5.56
N GLY A 355 19.97 2.25 5.96
CA GLY A 355 20.64 1.16 5.26
C GLY A 355 20.02 0.80 3.91
N LEU A 356 18.72 1.06 3.73
CA LEU A 356 18.02 0.83 2.48
C LEU A 356 18.10 2.02 1.51
N LYS A 357 18.43 3.21 2.04
CA LYS A 357 18.43 4.49 1.33
C LYS A 357 19.11 4.41 -0.05
N GLU A 358 20.36 3.97 -0.11
CA GLU A 358 21.14 3.95 -1.35
C GLU A 358 20.47 3.12 -2.46
N LYS A 359 19.83 2.00 -2.11
CA LYS A 359 19.12 1.14 -3.08
C LYS A 359 17.86 1.80 -3.63
N TYR A 360 17.11 2.49 -2.77
CA TYR A 360 15.91 3.24 -3.20
C TYR A 360 16.28 4.48 -4.02
N GLU A 361 17.34 5.19 -3.65
CA GLU A 361 17.88 6.30 -4.44
C GLU A 361 18.31 5.83 -5.84
N LEU A 362 18.98 4.68 -5.93
CA LEU A 362 19.39 4.09 -7.21
C LEU A 362 18.18 3.67 -8.05
N HIS A 363 17.20 3.01 -7.41
CA HIS A 363 16.01 2.52 -8.13
C HIS A 363 15.15 3.65 -8.70
N HIS A 364 14.95 4.71 -7.93
CA HIS A 364 14.11 5.84 -8.34
C HIS A 364 14.89 6.96 -9.06
N GLY A 365 16.22 6.98 -8.96
CA GLY A 365 17.03 8.04 -9.54
C GLY A 365 16.87 9.39 -8.86
N VAL A 366 16.42 9.41 -7.59
CA VAL A 366 16.21 10.61 -6.77
C VAL A 366 16.98 10.49 -5.47
N ARG A 367 17.30 11.61 -4.85
CA ARG A 367 17.98 11.65 -3.56
C ARG A 367 16.99 11.66 -2.40
N ILE A 368 17.30 10.97 -1.30
CA ILE A 368 16.44 10.91 -0.12
C ILE A 368 17.17 11.59 1.04
N THR A 369 16.60 12.65 1.59
CA THR A 369 17.21 13.36 2.71
C THR A 369 17.10 12.57 4.02
N ASP A 370 18.02 12.77 4.97
CA ASP A 370 17.90 12.15 6.30
C ASP A 370 16.65 12.64 7.04
N GLY A 371 16.22 13.89 6.79
CA GLY A 371 14.96 14.42 7.29
C GLY A 371 13.74 13.66 6.79
N ALA A 372 13.76 13.19 5.53
CA ALA A 372 12.68 12.33 4.97
C ALA A 372 12.65 10.96 5.66
N ILE A 373 13.82 10.36 5.93
CA ILE A 373 13.92 9.08 6.64
C ILE A 373 13.33 9.17 8.05
N VAL A 374 13.74 10.21 8.81
CA VAL A 374 13.21 10.47 10.15
C VAL A 374 11.71 10.73 10.10
N ALA A 375 11.24 11.52 9.12
CA ALA A 375 9.82 11.79 8.92
C ALA A 375 9.06 10.50 8.57
N ALA A 376 9.57 9.64 7.69
CA ALA A 376 8.93 8.38 7.31
C ALA A 376 8.72 7.46 8.54
N ALA A 377 9.72 7.30 9.38
CA ALA A 377 9.62 6.48 10.58
C ALA A 377 8.68 7.10 11.63
N THR A 378 8.80 8.39 11.91
CA THR A 378 8.03 9.06 12.97
C THR A 378 6.57 9.27 12.57
N LEU A 379 6.30 9.74 11.34
CA LEU A 379 4.95 10.00 10.87
C LEU A 379 4.18 8.71 10.62
N SER A 380 4.83 7.67 10.06
CA SER A 380 4.16 6.37 9.90
C SER A 380 3.78 5.76 11.24
N ASN A 381 4.68 5.82 12.22
CA ASN A 381 4.39 5.30 13.56
C ASN A 381 3.20 6.04 14.22
N ARG A 382 3.13 7.35 14.03
CA ARG A 382 2.12 8.20 14.65
C ARG A 382 0.76 8.17 13.95
N TYR A 383 0.74 8.13 12.62
CA TYR A 383 -0.47 8.38 11.84
C TYR A 383 -1.02 7.14 11.11
N ILE A 384 -0.21 6.09 10.94
CA ILE A 384 -0.61 4.83 10.29
C ILE A 384 -0.66 3.74 11.35
N THR A 385 -1.87 3.44 11.86
CA THR A 385 -2.07 2.52 12.98
C THR A 385 -2.49 1.11 12.56
N ASP A 386 -2.88 0.92 11.31
CA ASP A 386 -3.35 -0.35 10.74
C ASP A 386 -2.23 -1.22 10.15
N ARG A 387 -0.99 -0.71 10.13
CA ARG A 387 0.21 -1.39 9.62
C ARG A 387 1.36 -1.25 10.61
N PHE A 388 2.38 -2.09 10.48
CA PHE A 388 3.52 -2.18 11.40
C PHE A 388 4.82 -1.64 10.78
N LEU A 389 5.71 -1.15 11.64
CA LEU A 389 7.08 -0.83 11.26
C LEU A 389 7.88 -2.13 10.99
N PRO A 390 8.88 -2.13 10.10
CA PRO A 390 9.35 -1.00 9.31
C PRO A 390 8.58 -0.83 7.99
N ASP A 391 7.72 -1.77 7.60
CA ASP A 391 7.06 -1.86 6.30
C ASP A 391 6.34 -0.55 5.90
N LYS A 392 5.49 -0.03 6.79
CA LYS A 392 4.78 1.24 6.53
C LYS A 392 5.71 2.45 6.30
N ALA A 393 6.89 2.46 6.92
CA ALA A 393 7.86 3.54 6.74
C ALA A 393 8.66 3.37 5.43
N ILE A 394 8.97 2.13 5.06
CA ILE A 394 9.59 1.78 3.78
C ILE A 394 8.67 2.18 2.63
N ASP A 395 7.40 1.82 2.70
CA ASP A 395 6.40 2.14 1.68
C ASP A 395 6.21 3.66 1.50
N LEU A 396 6.23 4.43 2.61
CA LEU A 396 6.17 5.90 2.52
C LEU A 396 7.38 6.48 1.78
N MET A 397 8.55 5.96 2.07
CA MET A 397 9.79 6.38 1.40
C MET A 397 9.76 6.01 -0.08
N ASP A 398 9.32 4.81 -0.40
CA ASP A 398 9.19 4.30 -1.76
C ASP A 398 8.18 5.12 -2.58
N GLU A 399 6.98 5.36 -2.04
CA GLU A 399 5.94 6.15 -2.72
C GLU A 399 6.37 7.62 -2.91
N ALA A 400 7.01 8.23 -1.90
CA ALA A 400 7.49 9.60 -2.03
C ALA A 400 8.58 9.72 -3.11
N ALA A 401 9.52 8.76 -3.15
CA ALA A 401 10.56 8.71 -4.17
C ALA A 401 9.98 8.46 -5.58
N SER A 402 9.02 7.54 -5.69
CA SER A 402 8.32 7.25 -6.94
C SER A 402 7.57 8.48 -7.46
N ARG A 403 6.91 9.23 -6.57
CA ARG A 403 6.20 10.46 -6.91
C ARG A 403 7.15 11.53 -7.42
N LEU A 404 8.25 11.78 -6.69
CA LEU A 404 9.23 12.77 -7.11
C LEU A 404 9.84 12.40 -8.47
N ARG A 405 10.13 11.12 -8.69
CA ARG A 405 10.55 10.63 -10.02
C ARG A 405 9.53 10.95 -11.10
N MET A 406 8.24 10.71 -10.85
CA MET A 406 7.18 11.08 -11.80
C MET A 406 7.13 12.58 -12.07
N GLU A 407 7.32 13.42 -11.05
CA GLU A 407 7.38 14.89 -11.19
C GLU A 407 8.57 15.29 -12.06
N VAL A 408 9.74 14.68 -11.88
CA VAL A 408 10.94 14.90 -12.70
C VAL A 408 10.76 14.42 -14.15
N GLU A 409 10.10 13.28 -14.34
CA GLU A 409 9.85 12.71 -15.68
C GLU A 409 8.72 13.41 -16.43
N SER A 410 7.76 14.01 -15.73
CA SER A 410 6.60 14.71 -16.28
C SER A 410 6.90 16.18 -16.55
N LYS A 411 6.13 16.79 -17.44
CA LYS A 411 6.21 18.25 -17.65
C LYS A 411 5.76 18.98 -16.38
N PRO A 412 6.50 20.01 -15.92
CA PRO A 412 6.07 20.86 -14.81
C PRO A 412 4.69 21.49 -15.06
N GLU A 413 3.93 21.68 -13.99
CA GLU A 413 2.57 22.23 -14.05
C GLU A 413 2.51 23.59 -14.75
N GLU A 414 3.55 24.41 -14.57
CA GLU A 414 3.65 25.72 -15.23
C GLU A 414 3.66 25.58 -16.77
N ILE A 415 4.43 24.62 -17.29
CA ILE A 415 4.50 24.37 -18.75
C ILE A 415 3.17 23.78 -19.23
N GLU A 416 2.57 22.87 -18.46
CA GLU A 416 1.30 22.24 -18.83
C GLU A 416 0.16 23.28 -18.87
N ASN A 417 0.11 24.21 -17.93
CA ASN A 417 -0.87 25.28 -17.91
C ASN A 417 -0.70 26.23 -19.10
N LEU A 418 0.54 26.57 -19.46
CA LEU A 418 0.83 27.34 -20.67
C LEU A 418 0.38 26.59 -21.94
N ASP A 419 0.71 25.30 -22.03
CA ASP A 419 0.32 24.46 -23.18
C ASP A 419 -1.21 24.38 -23.31
N ARG A 420 -1.94 24.21 -22.20
CA ARG A 420 -3.42 24.24 -22.18
C ARG A 420 -3.97 25.60 -22.66
N ARG A 421 -3.38 26.69 -22.19
CA ARG A 421 -3.79 28.04 -22.60
C ARG A 421 -3.52 28.28 -24.09
N ILE A 422 -2.35 27.87 -24.58
CA ILE A 422 -1.99 27.92 -26.01
C ILE A 422 -2.99 27.13 -26.86
N ILE A 423 -3.42 25.95 -26.42
CA ILE A 423 -4.42 25.15 -27.13
C ILE A 423 -5.76 25.89 -27.18
N GLN A 424 -6.22 26.45 -26.06
CA GLN A 424 -7.45 27.26 -26.01
C GLN A 424 -7.40 28.43 -27.00
N LEU A 425 -6.31 29.23 -26.98
CA LEU A 425 -6.15 30.35 -27.88
C LEU A 425 -6.05 29.92 -29.35
N LYS A 426 -5.43 28.77 -29.65
CA LYS A 426 -5.42 28.19 -30.99
C LYS A 426 -6.83 27.86 -31.50
N ILE A 427 -7.67 27.29 -30.63
CA ILE A 427 -9.08 26.99 -30.97
C ILE A 427 -9.84 28.30 -31.21
N GLU A 428 -9.70 29.32 -30.34
CA GLU A 428 -10.31 30.65 -30.51
C GLU A 428 -9.84 31.32 -31.80
N ARG A 429 -8.55 31.24 -32.12
CA ARG A 429 -7.98 31.78 -33.37
C ARG A 429 -8.63 31.16 -34.60
N GLU A 430 -8.81 29.84 -34.65
CA GLU A 430 -9.43 29.15 -35.79
C GLU A 430 -10.93 29.49 -35.93
N ALA A 431 -11.61 29.80 -34.82
CA ALA A 431 -12.98 30.31 -34.84
C ALA A 431 -13.05 31.76 -35.38
N LEU A 432 -12.20 32.66 -34.87
CA LEU A 432 -12.16 34.08 -35.30
C LEU A 432 -11.71 34.27 -36.74
N LYS A 433 -10.86 33.39 -37.31
CA LYS A 433 -10.48 33.41 -38.71
C LYS A 433 -11.67 33.23 -39.66
N ARG A 434 -12.76 32.64 -39.23
CA ARG A 434 -13.97 32.41 -40.04
C ARG A 434 -14.92 33.61 -40.02
N GLU A 435 -14.67 34.58 -39.14
CA GLU A 435 -15.48 35.79 -39.01
C GLU A 435 -14.84 36.97 -39.76
N ASN A 436 -15.67 37.90 -40.33
CA ASN A 436 -15.19 38.98 -41.20
C ASN A 436 -15.46 40.39 -40.64
N ASP A 437 -16.08 40.50 -39.47
CA ASP A 437 -16.37 41.75 -38.80
C ASP A 437 -15.11 42.42 -38.23
N LYS A 438 -15.17 43.76 -38.02
CA LYS A 438 -14.02 44.55 -37.58
C LYS A 438 -13.56 44.17 -36.15
N ALA A 439 -14.48 43.90 -35.27
CA ALA A 439 -14.19 43.54 -33.88
C ALA A 439 -13.45 42.16 -33.79
N SER A 440 -13.88 41.18 -34.57
CA SER A 440 -13.24 39.89 -34.66
C SER A 440 -11.81 39.96 -35.23
N LYS A 441 -11.56 40.88 -36.18
CA LYS A 441 -10.21 41.13 -36.72
C LYS A 441 -9.27 41.80 -35.70
N GLU A 442 -9.76 42.77 -34.94
CA GLU A 442 -8.99 43.40 -33.85
C GLU A 442 -8.68 42.39 -32.73
N ARG A 443 -9.65 41.57 -32.35
CA ARG A 443 -9.46 40.49 -31.37
C ARG A 443 -8.47 39.42 -31.88
N LEU A 444 -8.53 39.04 -33.17
CA LEU A 444 -7.61 38.11 -33.80
C LEU A 444 -6.17 38.60 -33.72
N ALA A 445 -5.91 39.86 -34.03
CA ALA A 445 -4.57 40.45 -33.99
C ALA A 445 -4.00 40.45 -32.55
N ALA A 446 -4.83 40.82 -31.55
CA ALA A 446 -4.44 40.79 -30.14
C ALA A 446 -4.14 39.33 -29.66
N LEU A 447 -4.98 38.38 -30.07
CA LEU A 447 -4.84 37.00 -29.73
C LEU A 447 -3.59 36.35 -30.35
N GLU A 448 -3.26 36.69 -31.62
CA GLU A 448 -2.04 36.23 -32.28
C GLU A 448 -0.77 36.74 -31.57
N ALA A 449 -0.79 37.99 -31.08
CA ALA A 449 0.31 38.53 -30.28
C ALA A 449 0.45 37.83 -28.93
N GLU A 450 -0.68 37.58 -28.22
CA GLU A 450 -0.71 36.82 -26.96
C GLU A 450 -0.19 35.38 -27.18
N LEU A 451 -0.65 34.73 -28.24
CA LEU A 451 -0.27 33.35 -28.60
C LEU A 451 1.22 33.25 -28.91
N ALA A 452 1.79 34.20 -29.69
CA ALA A 452 3.22 34.20 -30.00
C ALA A 452 4.08 34.36 -28.73
N ASN A 453 3.66 35.21 -27.78
CA ASN A 453 4.37 35.38 -26.50
C ASN A 453 4.30 34.12 -25.64
N LEU A 454 3.13 33.50 -25.52
CA LEU A 454 2.97 32.27 -24.71
C LEU A 454 3.72 31.06 -25.35
N GLU A 455 3.74 30.94 -26.68
CA GLU A 455 4.51 29.91 -27.39
C GLU A 455 6.01 30.09 -27.15
N GLN A 456 6.51 31.33 -27.16
CA GLN A 456 7.91 31.61 -26.85
C GLN A 456 8.24 31.22 -25.38
N GLN A 457 7.39 31.64 -24.43
CA GLN A 457 7.58 31.27 -23.01
C GLN A 457 7.56 29.75 -22.79
N SER A 458 6.58 29.06 -23.40
CA SER A 458 6.51 27.58 -23.29
C SER A 458 7.74 26.91 -23.91
N ALA A 459 8.25 27.40 -25.04
CA ALA A 459 9.44 26.89 -25.70
C ALA A 459 10.71 27.09 -24.81
N GLU A 460 10.89 28.29 -24.23
CA GLU A 460 12.02 28.60 -23.36
C GLU A 460 12.01 27.71 -22.09
N LEU A 461 10.84 27.60 -21.44
CA LEU A 461 10.70 26.76 -20.26
C LEU A 461 10.87 25.28 -20.58
N THR A 462 10.35 24.81 -21.70
CA THR A 462 10.52 23.41 -22.16
C THR A 462 11.99 23.09 -22.44
N GLN A 463 12.73 24.02 -23.05
CA GLN A 463 14.16 23.84 -23.30
C GLN A 463 14.97 23.75 -21.99
N ARG A 464 14.67 24.62 -21.02
CA ARG A 464 15.28 24.57 -19.68
C ARG A 464 14.97 23.25 -18.97
N TRP A 465 13.70 22.86 -18.96
CA TRP A 465 13.28 21.59 -18.35
C TRP A 465 13.97 20.38 -18.98
N GLN A 466 14.09 20.34 -20.33
CA GLN A 466 14.80 19.26 -21.02
C GLN A 466 16.28 19.21 -20.64
N ALA A 467 16.94 20.36 -20.56
CA ALA A 467 18.34 20.43 -20.19
C ALA A 467 18.58 19.99 -18.72
N GLU A 468 17.67 20.33 -17.80
CA GLU A 468 17.74 19.86 -16.41
C GLU A 468 17.49 18.35 -16.31
N LYS A 469 16.49 17.84 -17.03
CA LYS A 469 16.19 16.40 -17.09
C LYS A 469 17.37 15.57 -17.63
N GLU A 470 18.06 16.03 -18.67
CA GLU A 470 19.25 15.37 -19.23
C GLU A 470 20.39 15.29 -18.20
N LYS A 471 20.58 16.34 -17.39
CA LYS A 471 21.57 16.34 -16.30
C LYS A 471 21.26 15.29 -15.25
N ILE A 472 20.02 15.27 -14.75
CA ILE A 472 19.58 14.29 -13.73
C ILE A 472 19.76 12.85 -14.24
N GLN A 473 19.40 12.61 -15.51
CA GLN A 473 19.61 11.29 -16.13
C GLN A 473 21.08 10.90 -16.27
N ALA A 474 21.96 11.87 -16.53
CA ALA A 474 23.40 11.63 -16.59
C ALA A 474 23.96 11.25 -15.21
N GLU A 475 23.53 11.94 -14.15
CA GLU A 475 23.91 11.61 -12.76
C GLU A 475 23.44 10.22 -12.35
N SER A 476 22.19 9.86 -12.65
CA SER A 476 21.62 8.53 -12.37
C SER A 476 22.43 7.43 -13.02
N LYS A 477 22.87 7.59 -14.29
CA LYS A 477 23.73 6.63 -14.98
C LYS A 477 25.11 6.47 -14.33
N ILE A 478 25.68 7.56 -13.80
CA ILE A 478 26.97 7.49 -13.10
C ILE A 478 26.81 6.72 -11.79
N LYS A 479 25.71 6.95 -11.04
CA LYS A 479 25.37 6.21 -9.81
C LYS A 479 25.18 4.71 -10.07
N GLU A 480 24.45 4.33 -11.12
CA GLU A 480 24.32 2.93 -11.56
C GLU A 480 25.67 2.27 -11.87
N GLN A 481 26.54 2.99 -12.58
CA GLN A 481 27.88 2.47 -12.91
C GLN A 481 28.76 2.33 -11.66
N LEU A 482 28.63 3.24 -10.69
CA LEU A 482 29.34 3.19 -9.43
C LEU A 482 28.92 1.99 -8.59
N ASP A 483 27.60 1.73 -8.50
CA ASP A 483 27.07 0.59 -7.77
C ASP A 483 27.45 -0.74 -8.42
N ALA A 484 27.36 -0.84 -9.74
CA ALA A 484 27.86 -2.00 -10.48
C ALA A 484 29.36 -2.24 -10.22
N ALA A 485 30.16 -1.18 -10.19
CA ALA A 485 31.60 -1.31 -9.93
C ALA A 485 31.88 -1.73 -8.47
N ARG A 486 31.10 -1.27 -7.49
CA ARG A 486 31.20 -1.70 -6.09
C ARG A 486 30.82 -3.17 -5.94
N LEU A 487 29.77 -3.62 -6.60
CA LEU A 487 29.37 -5.03 -6.60
C LEU A 487 30.43 -5.92 -7.25
N GLU A 488 31.02 -5.50 -8.39
CA GLU A 488 32.13 -6.22 -9.01
C GLU A 488 33.36 -6.29 -8.10
N LEU A 489 33.64 -5.23 -7.35
CA LEU A 489 34.73 -5.22 -6.35
C LEU A 489 34.50 -6.25 -5.25
N GLU A 490 33.30 -6.31 -4.68
CA GLU A 490 32.96 -7.33 -3.67
C GLU A 490 33.10 -8.75 -4.22
N GLN A 491 32.65 -8.99 -5.44
CA GLN A 491 32.76 -10.30 -6.09
C GLN A 491 34.23 -10.68 -6.34
N ALA A 492 35.05 -9.74 -6.81
CA ALA A 492 36.47 -9.95 -7.01
C ALA A 492 37.23 -10.24 -5.69
N GLN A 493 36.87 -9.53 -4.62
CA GLN A 493 37.44 -9.77 -3.28
C GLN A 493 37.07 -11.17 -2.74
N ARG A 494 35.81 -11.59 -2.89
CA ARG A 494 35.35 -12.94 -2.51
C ARG A 494 36.00 -14.04 -3.34
N ALA A 495 36.22 -13.79 -4.64
CA ALA A 495 36.91 -14.73 -5.53
C ALA A 495 38.43 -14.76 -5.34
N GLY A 496 38.99 -13.85 -4.52
CA GLY A 496 40.45 -13.73 -4.32
C GLY A 496 41.21 -13.12 -5.49
N ASP A 497 40.49 -12.51 -6.47
CA ASP A 497 41.10 -11.79 -7.59
C ASP A 497 41.56 -10.39 -7.16
N LEU A 498 42.70 -10.35 -6.52
CA LEU A 498 43.29 -9.12 -6.00
C LEU A 498 43.69 -8.12 -7.11
N ALA A 499 43.94 -8.58 -8.33
CA ALA A 499 44.29 -7.71 -9.45
C ALA A 499 43.06 -6.91 -9.92
N LYS A 500 41.93 -7.60 -10.17
CA LYS A 500 40.68 -6.95 -10.53
C LYS A 500 40.13 -6.08 -9.40
N ALA A 501 40.22 -6.54 -8.13
CA ALA A 501 39.84 -5.76 -6.98
C ALA A 501 40.63 -4.47 -6.84
N GLY A 502 41.94 -4.51 -7.10
CA GLY A 502 42.85 -3.32 -7.10
C GLY A 502 42.49 -2.32 -8.21
N GLU A 503 42.23 -2.80 -9.41
CA GLU A 503 41.79 -1.95 -10.56
C GLU A 503 40.47 -1.23 -10.27
N LEU A 504 39.50 -1.94 -9.68
CA LEU A 504 38.19 -1.36 -9.32
C LEU A 504 38.33 -0.37 -8.18
N ALA A 505 39.00 -0.74 -7.08
CA ALA A 505 39.10 0.08 -5.86
C ALA A 505 39.94 1.36 -6.05
N TYR A 506 41.02 1.30 -6.82
CA TYR A 506 41.94 2.44 -6.95
C TYR A 506 41.84 3.14 -8.31
N GLY A 507 41.16 2.56 -9.29
CA GLY A 507 40.99 3.12 -10.62
C GLY A 507 39.58 3.56 -10.92
N ARG A 508 38.70 2.59 -11.17
CA ARG A 508 37.36 2.86 -11.71
C ARG A 508 36.40 3.54 -10.73
N ILE A 509 36.35 3.09 -9.48
CA ILE A 509 35.45 3.66 -8.45
C ILE A 509 35.82 5.13 -8.14
N PRO A 510 37.08 5.49 -7.84
CA PRO A 510 37.46 6.90 -7.60
C PRO A 510 37.24 7.81 -8.81
N GLN A 511 37.31 7.26 -10.03
CA GLN A 511 37.03 8.02 -11.25
C GLN A 511 35.54 8.34 -11.36
N LEU A 512 34.68 7.35 -11.09
CA LEU A 512 33.23 7.55 -11.10
C LEU A 512 32.76 8.48 -9.97
N GLU A 513 33.37 8.38 -8.79
CA GLU A 513 33.10 9.29 -7.67
C GLU A 513 33.45 10.74 -7.98
N ARG A 514 34.57 10.97 -8.69
CA ARG A 514 34.92 12.32 -9.18
C ARG A 514 33.93 12.84 -10.22
N GLN A 515 33.53 12.00 -11.18
CA GLN A 515 32.54 12.39 -12.17
C GLN A 515 31.18 12.71 -11.53
N LEU A 516 30.80 11.97 -10.50
CA LEU A 516 29.59 12.24 -9.74
C LEU A 516 29.67 13.57 -8.99
N ALA A 517 30.78 13.83 -8.29
CA ALA A 517 31.00 15.08 -7.57
C ALA A 517 31.07 16.30 -8.51
N GLU A 518 31.63 16.16 -9.72
CA GLU A 518 31.61 17.20 -10.76
C GLU A 518 30.21 17.46 -11.28
N ALA A 519 29.40 16.42 -11.50
CA ALA A 519 28.00 16.51 -11.93
C ALA A 519 27.14 17.18 -10.84
N GLU A 520 27.27 16.77 -9.58
CA GLU A 520 26.58 17.36 -8.43
C GLU A 520 26.94 18.84 -8.19
N ALA A 521 28.18 19.23 -8.40
CA ALA A 521 28.62 20.63 -8.24
C ALA A 521 27.99 21.59 -9.28
N VAL A 522 27.56 21.08 -10.43
CA VAL A 522 26.91 21.84 -11.50
C VAL A 522 25.37 21.81 -11.35
N SER A 523 24.86 20.97 -10.52
CA SER A 523 23.42 20.69 -10.36
C SER A 523 22.83 21.56 -9.26
N HIS A 524 22.58 22.84 -9.53
CA HIS A 524 21.60 23.63 -8.79
C HIS A 524 20.42 23.90 -9.72
N SER A 525 19.53 22.90 -9.80
CA SER A 525 18.28 23.00 -10.58
C SER A 525 17.29 23.91 -9.86
N ALA A 526 16.74 24.87 -10.60
CA ALA A 526 15.75 25.81 -10.07
C ALA A 526 14.30 25.34 -10.34
N MET A 527 14.08 24.44 -11.31
CA MET A 527 12.76 24.02 -11.75
C MET A 527 12.38 22.61 -11.29
N LEU A 528 13.34 21.70 -11.15
CA LEU A 528 13.10 20.31 -10.75
C LEU A 528 13.64 20.06 -9.34
N ARG A 529 12.81 19.49 -8.47
CA ARG A 529 13.26 18.98 -7.17
C ARG A 529 13.93 17.65 -7.40
N GLU A 530 15.07 17.43 -6.78
CA GLU A 530 15.85 16.19 -6.90
C GLU A 530 15.88 15.40 -5.60
N GLU A 531 15.39 15.99 -4.51
CA GLU A 531 15.49 15.43 -3.17
C GLU A 531 14.12 15.22 -2.54
N VAL A 532 13.89 14.01 -2.05
CA VAL A 532 12.74 13.69 -1.20
C VAL A 532 12.96 14.31 0.17
N THR A 533 12.05 15.13 0.61
CA THR A 533 12.06 15.85 1.88
C THR A 533 11.06 15.29 2.88
N GLY A 534 11.10 15.74 4.14
CA GLY A 534 10.08 15.41 5.13
C GLY A 534 8.67 15.88 4.75
N GLU A 535 8.57 16.96 3.95
CA GLU A 535 7.29 17.47 3.43
C GLU A 535 6.67 16.51 2.40
N ASP A 536 7.49 15.92 1.53
CA ASP A 536 7.01 14.94 0.56
C ASP A 536 6.45 13.71 1.26
N ILE A 537 7.15 13.22 2.30
CA ILE A 537 6.67 12.15 3.16
C ILE A 537 5.35 12.53 3.84
N ALA A 538 5.28 13.74 4.42
CA ALA A 538 4.04 14.25 5.04
C ALA A 538 2.89 14.32 4.03
N GLY A 539 3.16 14.72 2.79
CA GLY A 539 2.19 14.72 1.70
C GLY A 539 1.68 13.32 1.33
N VAL A 540 2.53 12.28 1.41
CA VAL A 540 2.09 10.89 1.21
C VAL A 540 1.21 10.44 2.38
N VAL A 541 1.65 10.67 3.62
CA VAL A 541 0.87 10.36 4.83
C VAL A 541 -0.49 11.05 4.80
N SER A 542 -0.53 12.32 4.38
CA SER A 542 -1.77 13.10 4.24
C SER A 542 -2.76 12.43 3.28
N ARG A 543 -2.28 11.89 2.17
CA ARG A 543 -3.15 11.17 1.20
C ARG A 543 -3.64 9.82 1.72
N TRP A 544 -2.80 9.07 2.41
CA TRP A 544 -3.17 7.76 2.93
C TRP A 544 -4.17 7.84 4.07
N THR A 545 -3.96 8.81 4.97
CA THR A 545 -4.74 8.94 6.19
C THR A 545 -5.91 9.95 6.06
N GLY A 546 -5.86 10.81 5.04
CA GLY A 546 -6.78 11.95 4.90
C GLY A 546 -6.51 13.08 5.91
N ILE A 547 -5.38 13.03 6.64
CA ILE A 547 -4.99 14.03 7.62
C ILE A 547 -4.04 15.02 6.94
N PRO A 548 -4.26 16.33 6.99
CA PRO A 548 -3.37 17.32 6.34
C PRO A 548 -2.05 17.50 7.10
N VAL A 549 -1.24 16.42 7.15
CA VAL A 549 0.03 16.38 7.90
C VAL A 549 1.05 17.35 7.31
N ASP A 550 1.04 17.55 6.00
CA ASP A 550 1.85 18.53 5.26
C ASP A 550 1.65 19.96 5.79
N ARG A 551 0.42 20.34 6.10
CA ARG A 551 0.08 21.66 6.70
C ARG A 551 0.35 21.72 8.20
N MET A 552 0.37 20.57 8.89
CA MET A 552 0.60 20.52 10.34
C MET A 552 2.07 20.72 10.74
N LEU A 553 3.03 20.47 9.84
CA LEU A 553 4.46 20.65 10.12
C LEU A 553 4.89 22.12 10.10
N GLU A 554 4.27 22.95 9.24
CA GLU A 554 4.53 24.37 9.18
C GLU A 554 3.59 25.15 10.12
N GLY A 555 4.14 25.72 11.18
CA GLY A 555 3.40 26.63 12.07
C GLY A 555 2.46 26.00 13.09
N GLU A 556 2.52 24.68 13.35
CA GLU A 556 1.66 24.02 14.38
C GLU A 556 1.79 24.70 15.75
N ARG A 557 3.01 25.11 16.14
CA ARG A 557 3.23 25.84 17.38
C ARG A 557 2.54 27.19 17.41
N GLU A 558 2.66 27.96 16.34
CA GLU A 558 2.08 29.28 16.21
C GLU A 558 0.56 29.20 16.10
N LYS A 559 0.05 28.24 15.32
CA LYS A 559 -1.37 27.95 15.21
C LYS A 559 -2.00 27.61 16.58
N LEU A 560 -1.35 26.75 17.37
CA LEU A 560 -1.82 26.38 18.73
C LEU A 560 -1.75 27.54 19.74
N LEU A 561 -0.80 28.47 19.58
CA LEU A 561 -0.73 29.66 20.42
C LEU A 561 -1.91 30.64 20.16
N HIS A 562 -2.41 30.72 18.92
CA HIS A 562 -3.54 31.57 18.53
C HIS A 562 -4.88 30.83 18.49
N MET A 563 -4.97 29.65 19.11
CA MET A 563 -6.14 28.78 19.08
C MET A 563 -7.39 29.46 19.69
N GLU A 564 -7.23 30.18 20.80
CA GLU A 564 -8.35 30.87 21.45
C GLU A 564 -8.96 31.94 20.54
N GLU A 565 -8.16 32.69 19.83
CA GLU A 565 -8.64 33.72 18.90
C GLU A 565 -9.39 33.08 17.72
N ALA A 566 -8.82 32.00 17.15
CA ALA A 566 -9.41 31.30 16.02
C ALA A 566 -10.75 30.66 16.38
N LEU A 567 -10.84 29.97 17.51
CA LEU A 567 -12.08 29.38 18.00
C LEU A 567 -13.10 30.46 18.40
N GLY A 568 -12.64 31.57 19.07
CA GLY A 568 -13.47 32.66 19.52
C GLY A 568 -14.17 33.46 18.41
N ARG A 569 -13.61 33.47 17.20
CA ARG A 569 -14.26 34.10 16.03
C ARG A 569 -15.56 33.40 15.62
N ARG A 570 -15.67 32.08 15.87
CA ARG A 570 -16.86 31.31 15.50
C ARG A 570 -17.75 30.96 16.70
N VAL A 571 -17.15 30.79 17.87
CA VAL A 571 -17.87 30.41 19.10
C VAL A 571 -18.03 31.62 19.97
N ILE A 572 -19.14 32.31 19.78
CA ILE A 572 -19.45 33.59 20.47
C ILE A 572 -20.00 33.33 21.85
N GLY A 573 -19.57 34.14 22.83
CA GLY A 573 -20.10 34.15 24.22
C GLY A 573 -19.61 32.99 25.09
N GLN A 574 -18.64 32.16 24.65
CA GLN A 574 -18.19 30.96 25.41
C GLN A 574 -16.66 30.98 25.67
N ARG A 575 -16.17 32.13 26.11
CA ARG A 575 -14.72 32.35 26.30
C ARG A 575 -14.07 31.32 27.22
N GLN A 576 -14.70 31.03 28.34
CA GLN A 576 -14.16 30.04 29.31
C GLN A 576 -14.08 28.65 28.74
N ALA A 577 -15.08 28.24 27.93
CA ALA A 577 -15.07 26.95 27.24
C ALA A 577 -13.94 26.87 26.21
N VAL A 578 -13.75 27.93 25.42
CA VAL A 578 -12.68 28.02 24.45
C VAL A 578 -11.30 27.96 25.10
N GLU A 579 -11.07 28.72 26.17
CA GLU A 579 -9.83 28.72 26.96
C GLU A 579 -9.51 27.35 27.56
N ALA A 580 -10.52 26.67 28.17
CA ALA A 580 -10.35 25.36 28.80
C ALA A 580 -9.96 24.28 27.77
N VAL A 581 -10.66 24.21 26.63
CA VAL A 581 -10.36 23.28 25.55
C VAL A 581 -8.96 23.55 24.98
N SER A 582 -8.62 24.81 24.72
CA SER A 582 -7.32 25.20 24.17
C SER A 582 -6.16 24.83 25.09
N ARG A 583 -6.31 25.04 26.41
CA ARG A 583 -5.30 24.66 27.42
C ARG A 583 -5.07 23.15 27.46
N ALA A 584 -6.14 22.35 27.43
CA ALA A 584 -6.05 20.90 27.49
C ALA A 584 -5.35 20.35 26.22
N ILE A 585 -5.72 20.85 25.04
CA ILE A 585 -5.11 20.43 23.76
C ILE A 585 -3.64 20.83 23.69
N ARG A 586 -3.29 22.05 24.11
CA ARG A 586 -1.88 22.47 24.17
C ARG A 586 -1.06 21.59 25.10
N ARG A 587 -1.60 21.20 26.27
CA ARG A 587 -0.96 20.29 27.21
C ARG A 587 -0.69 18.91 26.58
N ALA A 588 -1.69 18.35 25.89
CA ALA A 588 -1.56 17.08 25.19
C ALA A 588 -0.51 17.15 24.04
N ARG A 589 -0.56 18.21 23.23
CA ARG A 589 0.37 18.41 22.11
C ARG A 589 1.80 18.72 22.55
N ALA A 590 1.98 19.29 23.74
CA ALA A 590 3.30 19.50 24.35
C ALA A 590 3.90 18.22 24.97
N GLY A 591 3.19 17.07 24.90
CA GLY A 591 3.66 15.82 25.48
C GLY A 591 3.59 15.77 27.02
N LEU A 592 2.80 16.64 27.66
CA LEU A 592 2.65 16.74 29.12
C LEU A 592 1.44 15.94 29.64
N GLN A 593 0.87 15.06 28.81
CA GLN A 593 -0.24 14.18 29.13
C GLN A 593 0.20 12.71 28.94
N ASP A 594 -0.51 11.78 29.60
CA ASP A 594 -0.27 10.35 29.42
C ASP A 594 -0.44 9.94 27.96
N PRO A 595 0.57 9.36 27.31
CA PRO A 595 0.52 8.98 25.90
C PRO A 595 -0.51 7.89 25.58
N ASN A 596 -1.00 7.16 26.60
CA ASN A 596 -2.01 6.12 26.44
C ASN A 596 -3.45 6.65 26.53
N ARG A 597 -3.66 7.95 26.68
CA ARG A 597 -4.99 8.55 26.77
C ARG A 597 -5.35 9.34 25.51
N PRO A 598 -6.65 9.53 25.20
CA PRO A 598 -7.07 10.43 24.13
C PRO A 598 -6.47 11.85 24.29
N MET A 599 -6.28 12.58 23.17
CA MET A 599 -5.72 13.95 23.17
C MET A 599 -6.51 14.93 24.05
N GLY A 600 -7.79 14.66 24.31
CA GLY A 600 -8.63 15.43 25.18
C GLY A 600 -9.98 14.77 25.38
N SER A 601 -10.52 14.87 26.57
CA SER A 601 -11.81 14.33 26.98
C SER A 601 -12.60 15.36 27.74
N PHE A 602 -13.75 15.79 27.20
CA PHE A 602 -14.51 16.93 27.70
C PHE A 602 -15.98 16.57 27.90
N LEU A 603 -16.56 17.05 29.00
CA LEU A 603 -18.02 17.04 29.22
C LEU A 603 -18.56 18.48 29.10
N PHE A 604 -19.34 18.74 28.04
CA PHE A 604 -19.99 20.03 27.82
C PHE A 604 -21.40 20.04 28.43
N LEU A 605 -21.61 20.86 29.45
CA LEU A 605 -22.88 21.00 30.15
C LEU A 605 -23.54 22.33 29.77
N GLY A 606 -24.83 22.33 29.56
CA GLY A 606 -25.58 23.56 29.34
C GLY A 606 -26.85 23.39 28.52
N PRO A 607 -27.69 24.41 28.39
CA PRO A 607 -28.91 24.36 27.63
C PRO A 607 -28.67 24.15 26.13
N THR A 608 -29.74 23.89 25.40
CA THR A 608 -29.65 23.74 23.93
C THR A 608 -29.41 25.09 23.25
N GLY A 609 -28.65 25.10 22.14
CA GLY A 609 -28.45 26.30 21.32
C GLY A 609 -27.38 27.29 21.81
N VAL A 610 -26.55 26.90 22.78
CA VAL A 610 -25.47 27.75 23.35
C VAL A 610 -24.11 27.58 22.64
N GLY A 611 -24.02 26.71 21.67
CA GLY A 611 -22.79 26.55 20.88
C GLY A 611 -21.96 25.30 21.18
N LYS A 612 -22.42 24.32 21.96
CA LYS A 612 -21.68 23.05 22.27
C LYS A 612 -21.21 22.33 21.00
N THR A 613 -22.13 22.07 20.08
CA THR A 613 -21.82 21.39 18.81
C THR A 613 -21.02 22.29 17.85
N GLU A 614 -21.19 23.62 17.93
CA GLU A 614 -20.41 24.54 17.07
C GLU A 614 -18.94 24.58 17.51
N LEU A 615 -18.66 24.60 18.83
CA LEU A 615 -17.29 24.49 19.33
C LEU A 615 -16.65 23.17 18.87
N THR A 616 -17.39 22.06 18.90
CA THR A 616 -16.90 20.75 18.41
C THR A 616 -16.52 20.79 16.93
N LYS A 617 -17.36 21.39 16.07
CA LYS A 617 -17.10 21.53 14.64
C LYS A 617 -15.91 22.46 14.36
N THR A 618 -15.88 23.61 15.05
CA THR A 618 -14.80 24.58 14.88
C THR A 618 -13.48 24.00 15.34
N LEU A 619 -13.49 23.15 16.37
CA LEU A 619 -12.33 22.44 16.86
C LEU A 619 -11.81 21.43 15.84
N ALA A 620 -12.70 20.64 15.23
CA ALA A 620 -12.33 19.68 14.18
C ALA A 620 -11.72 20.41 12.97
N GLU A 621 -12.33 21.49 12.53
CA GLU A 621 -11.83 22.32 11.43
C GLU A 621 -10.48 22.97 11.76
N PHE A 622 -10.31 23.47 12.99
CA PHE A 622 -9.08 24.11 13.42
C PHE A 622 -7.90 23.10 13.49
N LEU A 623 -8.14 21.92 14.05
CA LEU A 623 -7.08 20.93 14.30
C LEU A 623 -6.76 20.07 13.06
N PHE A 624 -7.76 19.81 12.23
CA PHE A 624 -7.65 18.85 11.12
C PHE A 624 -7.88 19.49 9.76
N ASP A 625 -8.10 20.83 9.70
CA ASP A 625 -8.45 21.60 8.49
C ASP A 625 -9.65 21.00 7.72
N ASP A 626 -10.47 20.18 8.40
CA ASP A 626 -11.63 19.49 7.84
C ASP A 626 -12.77 19.46 8.87
N SER A 627 -13.84 20.19 8.61
CA SER A 627 -15.03 20.16 9.45
C SER A 627 -15.76 18.81 9.46
N SER A 628 -15.44 17.93 8.48
CA SER A 628 -15.95 16.54 8.41
C SER A 628 -15.13 15.56 9.24
N ALA A 629 -13.97 15.97 9.80
CA ALA A 629 -13.17 15.16 10.73
C ALA A 629 -13.83 15.07 12.13
N MET A 630 -15.14 14.84 12.14
CA MET A 630 -15.97 14.70 13.34
C MET A 630 -16.98 13.57 13.14
N VAL A 631 -16.98 12.63 14.07
CA VAL A 631 -18.04 11.62 14.19
C VAL A 631 -19.02 12.05 15.26
N ARG A 632 -20.28 12.16 14.93
CA ARG A 632 -21.36 12.44 15.89
C ARG A 632 -22.16 11.17 16.15
N ILE A 633 -22.26 10.79 17.41
CA ILE A 633 -23.04 9.64 17.88
C ILE A 633 -24.10 10.16 18.84
N ASP A 634 -25.37 10.03 18.45
CA ASP A 634 -26.52 10.42 19.27
C ASP A 634 -26.81 9.30 20.29
N MET A 635 -26.65 9.59 21.56
CA MET A 635 -26.81 8.60 22.62
C MET A 635 -28.26 8.21 22.85
N SER A 636 -29.22 8.94 22.29
CA SER A 636 -30.63 8.51 22.30
C SER A 636 -30.89 7.22 21.50
N GLU A 637 -30.00 6.87 20.56
CA GLU A 637 -30.06 5.58 19.83
C GLU A 637 -29.47 4.41 20.64
N PHE A 638 -28.81 4.69 21.78
CA PHE A 638 -28.08 3.71 22.58
C PHE A 638 -28.63 3.61 24.02
N MET A 639 -29.95 3.77 24.17
CA MET A 639 -30.68 3.65 25.44
C MET A 639 -30.83 2.20 25.90
N GLU A 640 -30.76 1.23 24.98
CA GLU A 640 -30.99 -0.18 25.29
C GLU A 640 -29.68 -0.98 25.24
N LYS A 641 -29.61 -2.05 26.07
CA LYS A 641 -28.41 -2.87 26.19
C LYS A 641 -27.91 -3.47 24.85
N HIS A 642 -28.80 -3.90 23.98
CA HIS A 642 -28.39 -4.45 22.67
C HIS A 642 -27.93 -3.40 21.68
N SER A 643 -28.32 -2.16 21.85
CA SER A 643 -27.80 -1.08 21.01
C SER A 643 -26.33 -0.81 21.29
N VAL A 644 -25.83 -1.11 22.50
CA VAL A 644 -24.42 -0.94 22.89
C VAL A 644 -23.49 -1.81 22.03
N ALA A 645 -23.92 -3.02 21.65
CA ALA A 645 -23.14 -3.87 20.76
C ALA A 645 -22.93 -3.24 19.36
N ARG A 646 -23.78 -2.32 18.92
CA ARG A 646 -23.59 -1.57 17.66
C ARG A 646 -22.44 -0.58 17.73
N LEU A 647 -22.03 -0.12 18.91
CA LEU A 647 -20.88 0.78 19.07
C LEU A 647 -19.55 0.07 18.80
N ILE A 648 -19.42 -1.17 19.31
CA ILE A 648 -18.15 -1.93 19.27
C ILE A 648 -18.16 -3.08 18.26
N GLY A 649 -19.32 -3.41 17.69
CA GLY A 649 -19.53 -4.58 16.83
C GLY A 649 -20.14 -5.77 17.60
N ALA A 650 -20.94 -6.57 16.89
CA ALA A 650 -21.56 -7.76 17.45
C ALA A 650 -20.53 -8.88 17.67
N PRO A 651 -20.64 -9.67 18.75
CA PRO A 651 -19.76 -10.83 18.95
C PRO A 651 -20.04 -11.92 17.90
N PRO A 652 -19.09 -12.87 17.69
CA PRO A 652 -19.22 -13.96 16.73
C PRO A 652 -20.52 -14.74 16.92
N GLY A 653 -21.24 -14.95 15.84
CA GLY A 653 -22.51 -15.70 15.83
C GLY A 653 -23.78 -14.86 15.96
N TYR A 654 -23.66 -13.55 16.11
CA TYR A 654 -24.82 -12.63 16.12
C TYR A 654 -24.97 -11.90 14.78
N VAL A 655 -26.21 -11.49 14.47
CA VAL A 655 -26.51 -10.70 13.26
C VAL A 655 -25.77 -9.36 13.34
N GLY A 656 -25.08 -8.97 12.25
CA GLY A 656 -24.27 -7.75 12.19
C GLY A 656 -22.79 -7.92 12.56
N TYR A 657 -22.30 -9.15 12.78
CA TYR A 657 -20.90 -9.42 13.06
C TYR A 657 -19.92 -8.90 11.97
N GLU A 658 -20.33 -8.97 10.70
CA GLU A 658 -19.50 -8.51 9.57
C GLU A 658 -19.48 -6.99 9.39
N GLU A 659 -20.47 -6.28 9.93
CA GLU A 659 -20.61 -4.83 9.73
C GLU A 659 -19.66 -3.97 10.60
N GLY A 660 -19.04 -4.58 11.63
CA GLY A 660 -18.19 -3.85 12.59
C GLY A 660 -18.99 -2.91 13.52
N GLY A 661 -18.32 -2.25 14.46
CA GLY A 661 -18.94 -1.28 15.36
C GLY A 661 -18.89 0.15 14.78
N VAL A 662 -19.97 0.92 14.95
CA VAL A 662 -20.05 2.30 14.44
C VAL A 662 -18.90 3.17 14.97
N LEU A 663 -18.59 3.07 16.26
CA LEU A 663 -17.50 3.83 16.88
C LEU A 663 -16.14 3.29 16.47
N THR A 664 -15.94 1.98 16.56
CA THR A 664 -14.64 1.34 16.28
C THR A 664 -14.24 1.45 14.82
N GLU A 665 -15.16 1.25 13.87
CA GLU A 665 -14.90 1.43 12.45
C GLU A 665 -14.64 2.89 12.06
N ALA A 666 -15.35 3.85 12.67
CA ALA A 666 -15.12 5.26 12.42
C ALA A 666 -13.70 5.69 12.82
N VAL A 667 -13.23 5.24 14.00
CA VAL A 667 -11.88 5.56 14.49
C VAL A 667 -10.81 4.78 13.74
N ARG A 668 -11.06 3.53 13.38
CA ARG A 668 -10.14 2.73 12.57
C ARG A 668 -9.88 3.36 11.20
N ARG A 669 -10.93 3.88 10.56
CA ARG A 669 -10.82 4.55 9.25
C ARG A 669 -10.17 5.93 9.33
N ARG A 670 -10.44 6.68 10.41
CA ARG A 670 -9.87 8.00 10.68
C ARG A 670 -9.41 8.09 12.14
N PRO A 671 -8.16 7.74 12.43
CA PRO A 671 -7.64 7.78 13.81
C PRO A 671 -7.56 9.19 14.39
N TYR A 672 -7.52 10.21 13.54
CA TYR A 672 -7.49 11.64 13.90
C TYR A 672 -8.83 12.28 13.63
N GLN A 673 -9.62 12.45 14.69
CA GLN A 673 -10.94 13.07 14.59
C GLN A 673 -11.47 13.49 15.95
N VAL A 674 -12.51 14.31 15.92
CA VAL A 674 -13.32 14.62 17.12
C VAL A 674 -14.51 13.67 17.18
N ILE A 675 -14.67 13.00 18.31
CA ILE A 675 -15.83 12.14 18.58
C ILE A 675 -16.79 12.87 19.50
N LEU A 676 -17.97 13.16 18.99
CA LEU A 676 -19.04 13.83 19.72
C LEU A 676 -20.09 12.81 20.15
N PHE A 677 -20.19 12.55 21.43
CA PHE A 677 -21.30 11.83 22.04
C PHE A 677 -22.36 12.84 22.48
N ASP A 678 -23.45 12.93 21.76
CA ASP A 678 -24.50 13.91 22.00
C ASP A 678 -25.58 13.33 22.92
N GLU A 679 -26.06 14.13 23.89
CA GLU A 679 -27.07 13.76 24.90
C GLU A 679 -26.67 12.53 25.74
N VAL A 680 -25.44 12.54 26.27
CA VAL A 680 -24.85 11.37 26.94
C VAL A 680 -25.63 10.87 28.15
N GLU A 681 -26.47 11.74 28.78
CA GLU A 681 -27.37 11.38 29.86
C GLU A 681 -28.44 10.35 29.49
N LYS A 682 -28.69 10.15 28.19
CA LYS A 682 -29.68 9.18 27.70
C LYS A 682 -29.07 7.80 27.48
N ALA A 683 -27.76 7.67 27.52
CA ALA A 683 -27.07 6.41 27.20
C ALA A 683 -27.34 5.32 28.24
N HIS A 684 -27.38 4.06 27.78
CA HIS A 684 -27.39 2.90 28.67
C HIS A 684 -26.12 2.83 29.53
N GLY A 685 -26.23 2.34 30.78
CA GLY A 685 -25.08 2.23 31.70
C GLY A 685 -23.85 1.50 31.14
N ASP A 686 -24.01 0.53 30.26
CA ASP A 686 -22.91 -0.22 29.65
C ASP A 686 -22.08 0.63 28.66
N VAL A 687 -22.63 1.73 28.11
CA VAL A 687 -21.86 2.68 27.27
C VAL A 687 -20.75 3.32 28.08
N PHE A 688 -21.02 3.65 29.35
CA PHE A 688 -19.99 4.25 30.22
C PHE A 688 -18.85 3.27 30.54
N ASN A 689 -19.12 1.97 30.59
CA ASN A 689 -18.06 0.97 30.77
C ASN A 689 -17.12 0.93 29.57
N ILE A 690 -17.64 1.08 28.35
CA ILE A 690 -16.85 1.19 27.13
C ILE A 690 -16.04 2.49 27.12
N LEU A 691 -16.70 3.61 27.46
CA LEU A 691 -16.03 4.92 27.51
C LEU A 691 -14.93 4.96 28.58
N LEU A 692 -15.11 4.30 29.73
CA LEU A 692 -14.07 4.19 30.76
C LEU A 692 -12.81 3.50 30.18
N GLN A 693 -12.96 2.42 29.43
CA GLN A 693 -11.81 1.74 28.79
C GLN A 693 -11.10 2.67 27.82
N VAL A 694 -11.85 3.40 26.98
CA VAL A 694 -11.27 4.36 26.01
C VAL A 694 -10.56 5.51 26.74
N LEU A 695 -11.14 6.05 27.83
CA LEU A 695 -10.57 7.17 28.57
C LEU A 695 -9.34 6.78 29.40
N ASP A 696 -9.22 5.52 29.83
CA ASP A 696 -8.09 5.03 30.62
C ASP A 696 -6.94 4.50 29.75
N ASP A 697 -7.26 3.59 28.84
CA ASP A 697 -6.27 2.83 28.06
C ASP A 697 -6.05 3.43 26.66
N GLY A 698 -6.88 4.40 26.24
CA GLY A 698 -6.88 4.97 24.89
C GLY A 698 -7.12 3.92 23.79
N ARG A 699 -7.61 2.74 24.15
CA ARG A 699 -7.81 1.61 23.24
C ARG A 699 -9.12 0.91 23.51
N LEU A 700 -9.71 0.34 22.47
CA LEU A 700 -10.94 -0.42 22.56
C LEU A 700 -10.87 -1.65 21.66
N THR A 701 -11.18 -2.83 22.20
CA THR A 701 -11.25 -4.06 21.41
C THR A 701 -12.65 -4.21 20.81
N ASP A 702 -12.73 -4.35 19.49
CA ASP A 702 -14.00 -4.53 18.79
C ASP A 702 -14.58 -5.97 18.97
N GLY A 703 -15.79 -6.18 18.48
CA GLY A 703 -16.45 -7.49 18.51
C GLY A 703 -15.73 -8.59 17.70
N GLN A 704 -14.77 -8.21 16.85
CA GLN A 704 -13.95 -9.13 16.05
C GLN A 704 -12.59 -9.44 16.71
N GLY A 705 -12.31 -8.86 17.88
CA GLY A 705 -11.06 -9.04 18.62
C GLY A 705 -9.93 -8.11 18.17
N ARG A 706 -10.21 -7.09 17.34
CA ARG A 706 -9.22 -6.11 16.90
C ARG A 706 -9.17 -4.96 17.89
N THR A 707 -7.98 -4.50 18.24
CA THR A 707 -7.78 -3.35 19.10
C THR A 707 -7.72 -2.09 18.27
N VAL A 708 -8.59 -1.12 18.57
CA VAL A 708 -8.66 0.20 17.92
C VAL A 708 -8.05 1.24 18.84
N ASP A 709 -7.18 2.09 18.30
CA ASP A 709 -6.45 3.12 19.00
C ASP A 709 -7.20 4.46 18.98
N PHE A 710 -7.48 5.02 20.16
CA PHE A 710 -8.16 6.29 20.38
C PHE A 710 -7.22 7.40 20.87
N THR A 711 -5.92 7.14 21.04
CA THR A 711 -4.97 8.11 21.61
C THR A 711 -4.89 9.40 20.80
N ASN A 712 -5.18 9.35 19.53
CA ASN A 712 -5.17 10.49 18.61
C ASN A 712 -6.55 11.14 18.42
N THR A 713 -7.56 10.77 19.19
CA THR A 713 -8.91 11.34 19.11
C THR A 713 -9.16 12.38 20.22
N ILE A 714 -10.13 13.25 19.99
CA ILE A 714 -10.67 14.14 20.99
C ILE A 714 -12.10 13.69 21.27
N ILE A 715 -12.41 13.44 22.54
CA ILE A 715 -13.70 12.95 22.98
C ILE A 715 -14.47 14.10 23.60
N ILE A 716 -15.62 14.41 23.03
CA ILE A 716 -16.53 15.43 23.54
C ILE A 716 -17.88 14.78 23.85
N LEU A 717 -18.32 14.93 25.08
CA LEU A 717 -19.62 14.48 25.55
C LEU A 717 -20.48 15.72 25.78
N THR A 718 -21.71 15.74 25.28
CA THR A 718 -22.63 16.83 25.55
C THR A 718 -23.78 16.35 26.43
N SER A 719 -24.21 17.20 27.37
CA SER A 719 -25.35 16.92 28.22
C SER A 719 -26.16 18.19 28.52
N ASN A 720 -27.44 18.01 28.77
CA ASN A 720 -28.36 19.04 29.15
C ASN A 720 -28.67 18.98 30.69
N LEU A 721 -27.98 18.13 31.45
CA LEU A 721 -28.15 18.01 32.89
C LEU A 721 -27.85 19.35 33.59
N GLY A 722 -28.65 19.71 34.55
CA GLY A 722 -28.51 20.98 35.29
C GLY A 722 -28.88 22.23 34.49
N SER A 723 -29.38 22.12 33.26
CA SER A 723 -29.73 23.24 32.39
C SER A 723 -30.80 24.17 33.03
N GLN A 724 -31.67 23.63 33.87
CA GLN A 724 -32.69 24.40 34.62
C GLN A 724 -32.05 25.48 35.52
N TYR A 725 -30.93 25.18 36.21
CA TYR A 725 -30.20 26.11 37.03
C TYR A 725 -29.50 27.19 36.21
N LEU A 726 -28.93 26.78 35.06
CA LEU A 726 -28.28 27.70 34.13
C LEU A 726 -29.28 28.60 33.40
N SER A 727 -30.50 28.13 33.15
CA SER A 727 -31.56 28.93 32.52
C SER A 727 -32.24 29.93 33.50
N SER A 728 -32.13 29.73 34.83
CA SER A 728 -32.70 30.65 35.84
C SER A 728 -31.77 31.82 36.14
N LEU A 729 -30.53 31.84 35.69
CA LEU A 729 -29.61 32.94 35.87
C LEU A 729 -30.10 34.18 35.10
N THR A 730 -30.00 35.35 35.72
CA THR A 730 -30.14 36.65 35.04
C THR A 730 -28.85 37.01 34.33
N ASP A 731 -28.92 37.90 33.33
CA ASP A 731 -27.77 38.26 32.46
C ASP A 731 -26.57 38.84 33.23
N ASP A 732 -26.80 39.35 34.47
CA ASP A 732 -25.77 39.92 35.36
C ASP A 732 -25.19 38.90 36.38
N GLU A 733 -25.67 37.67 36.46
CA GLU A 733 -25.19 36.68 37.42
C GLU A 733 -24.15 35.73 36.87
N SER A 734 -23.05 35.53 37.62
CA SER A 734 -21.99 34.63 37.21
C SER A 734 -22.39 33.14 37.37
N VAL A 735 -22.01 32.31 36.40
CA VAL A 735 -22.27 30.86 36.42
C VAL A 735 -21.63 30.16 37.63
N GLU A 736 -20.57 30.72 38.17
CA GLU A 736 -19.90 30.22 39.39
C GLU A 736 -20.85 30.04 40.59
N LYS A 737 -21.94 30.83 40.65
CA LYS A 737 -22.95 30.70 41.74
C LYS A 737 -23.78 29.41 41.64
N VAL A 738 -24.06 28.94 40.43
CA VAL A 738 -24.90 27.75 40.19
C VAL A 738 -24.07 26.49 39.85
N GLU A 739 -22.79 26.64 39.63
CA GLU A 739 -21.88 25.53 39.35
C GLU A 739 -21.99 24.39 40.38
N PRO A 740 -21.99 24.64 41.72
CA PRO A 740 -22.14 23.57 42.69
C PRO A 740 -23.45 22.80 42.56
N GLN A 741 -24.55 23.47 42.21
CA GLN A 741 -25.87 22.85 42.03
C GLN A 741 -25.92 22.02 40.74
N VAL A 742 -25.35 22.53 39.67
CA VAL A 742 -25.21 21.77 38.40
C VAL A 742 -24.35 20.53 38.60
N MET A 743 -23.21 20.68 39.30
CA MET A 743 -22.31 19.58 39.62
C MET A 743 -22.93 18.53 40.54
N GLU A 744 -23.82 18.92 41.45
CA GLU A 744 -24.59 17.99 42.30
C GLU A 744 -25.50 17.08 41.42
N VAL A 745 -26.22 17.66 40.46
CA VAL A 745 -27.05 16.90 39.51
C VAL A 745 -26.19 15.97 38.67
N VAL A 746 -25.05 16.44 38.15
CA VAL A 746 -24.10 15.65 37.33
C VAL A 746 -23.54 14.47 38.13
N ARG A 747 -23.11 14.69 39.38
CA ARG A 747 -22.64 13.65 40.31
C ARG A 747 -23.72 12.64 40.70
N GLY A 748 -24.97 13.08 40.70
CA GLY A 748 -26.13 12.20 40.95
C GLY A 748 -26.43 11.29 39.74
N HIS A 749 -26.04 11.67 38.53
CA HIS A 749 -26.33 10.93 37.31
C HIS A 749 -25.14 10.06 36.84
N PHE A 750 -23.94 10.63 36.85
CA PHE A 750 -22.73 9.92 36.42
C PHE A 750 -21.94 9.36 37.59
N ARG A 751 -21.33 8.19 37.42
CA ARG A 751 -20.47 7.58 38.42
C ARG A 751 -19.21 8.46 38.64
N PRO A 752 -18.74 8.59 39.90
CA PRO A 752 -17.53 9.37 40.20
C PRO A 752 -16.30 8.92 39.42
N GLU A 753 -16.19 7.61 39.14
CA GLU A 753 -15.10 7.02 38.37
C GLU A 753 -15.06 7.61 36.95
N PHE A 754 -16.20 7.78 36.30
CA PHE A 754 -16.30 8.34 34.96
C PHE A 754 -15.94 9.83 34.94
N LEU A 755 -16.46 10.63 35.89
CA LEU A 755 -16.18 12.07 35.96
C LEU A 755 -14.69 12.35 36.20
N ASN A 756 -14.02 11.52 37.02
CA ASN A 756 -12.60 11.66 37.34
C ASN A 756 -11.65 11.30 36.17
N ARG A 757 -12.16 10.68 35.10
CA ARG A 757 -11.38 10.32 33.92
C ARG A 757 -11.43 11.39 32.81
N LEU A 758 -12.36 12.33 32.95
CA LEU A 758 -12.48 13.47 32.05
C LEU A 758 -11.40 14.51 32.36
N ASP A 759 -10.82 15.10 31.31
CA ASP A 759 -9.82 16.16 31.47
C ASP A 759 -10.45 17.45 32.02
N GLU A 760 -11.65 17.81 31.54
CA GLU A 760 -12.35 19.02 31.95
C GLU A 760 -13.88 18.84 31.82
N ILE A 761 -14.62 19.40 32.79
CA ILE A 761 -16.07 19.55 32.75
C ILE A 761 -16.36 21.03 32.52
N ILE A 762 -16.98 21.34 31.38
CA ILE A 762 -17.13 22.72 30.92
C ILE A 762 -18.59 23.12 30.91
N LEU A 763 -18.89 24.22 31.63
CA LEU A 763 -20.22 24.81 31.72
C LEU A 763 -20.38 25.88 30.60
N PHE A 764 -21.38 25.71 29.77
CA PHE A 764 -21.72 26.66 28.70
C PHE A 764 -22.73 27.67 29.25
N HIS A 765 -22.39 28.95 29.06
CA HIS A 765 -23.24 30.05 29.47
C HIS A 765 -24.43 30.21 28.51
N ARG A 766 -25.51 30.75 29.01
CA ARG A 766 -26.63 31.24 28.19
C ARG A 766 -26.15 32.39 27.32
N LEU A 767 -26.59 32.37 26.04
CA LEU A 767 -26.30 33.50 25.14
C LEU A 767 -27.25 34.67 25.44
N GLY A 768 -26.70 35.86 25.69
CA GLY A 768 -27.43 37.11 25.83
C GLY A 768 -27.78 37.75 24.50
N ALA A 769 -28.60 38.77 24.53
CA ALA A 769 -28.98 39.51 23.29
C ALA A 769 -27.79 40.20 22.60
N GLU A 770 -26.76 40.57 23.35
CA GLU A 770 -25.50 41.12 22.82
C GLU A 770 -24.69 40.15 21.95
N HIS A 771 -24.84 38.87 22.18
CA HIS A 771 -24.15 37.84 21.40
C HIS A 771 -24.81 37.55 20.07
N MET A 772 -26.06 37.98 19.86
CA MET A 772 -26.81 37.67 18.60
C MET A 772 -26.25 38.35 17.38
N GLY A 773 -25.78 39.59 17.47
CA GLY A 773 -25.22 40.34 16.34
C GLY A 773 -24.04 39.59 15.69
N PRO A 774 -22.98 39.29 16.45
CA PRO A 774 -21.87 38.47 15.88
C PRO A 774 -22.28 37.10 15.32
N ILE A 775 -23.31 36.46 15.91
CA ILE A 775 -23.80 35.16 15.40
C ILE A 775 -24.53 35.34 14.07
N VAL A 776 -25.28 36.45 13.91
CA VAL A 776 -25.87 36.85 12.61
C VAL A 776 -24.79 36.99 11.55
N ASP A 777 -23.70 37.72 11.87
CA ASP A 777 -22.60 37.95 10.93
C ASP A 777 -21.99 36.59 10.43
N ILE A 778 -21.78 35.65 11.33
CA ILE A 778 -21.29 34.29 10.98
C ILE A 778 -22.26 33.58 10.02
N GLN A 779 -23.60 33.73 10.22
CA GLN A 779 -24.59 33.11 9.33
C GLN A 779 -24.59 33.76 7.94
N ILE A 780 -24.37 35.10 7.89
CA ILE A 780 -24.27 35.83 6.63
C ILE A 780 -22.98 35.51 5.87
N GLU A 781 -21.86 35.38 6.57
CA GLU A 781 -20.60 34.98 5.98
C GLU A 781 -20.70 33.56 5.35
N ARG A 782 -21.39 32.64 6.04
CA ARG A 782 -21.71 31.34 5.50
C ARG A 782 -22.62 31.41 4.24
N LEU A 783 -23.60 32.29 4.24
CA LEU A 783 -24.45 32.54 3.07
C LEU A 783 -23.62 33.09 1.90
N ASN A 784 -22.74 34.04 2.17
CA ASN A 784 -21.84 34.61 1.19
C ASN A 784 -20.90 33.56 0.57
N GLY A 785 -20.45 32.60 1.36
CA GLY A 785 -19.70 31.42 0.90
C GLY A 785 -20.49 30.58 -0.12
N LEU A 786 -21.80 30.37 0.10
CA LEU A 786 -22.65 29.66 -0.85
C LEU A 786 -22.90 30.43 -2.16
N LEU A 787 -22.84 31.77 -2.09
CA LEU A 787 -23.08 32.68 -3.24
C LEU A 787 -21.78 33.05 -3.99
N ALA A 788 -20.62 32.61 -3.50
CA ALA A 788 -19.30 32.96 -4.03
C ALA A 788 -19.12 32.54 -5.50
N GLU A 789 -19.65 31.38 -5.91
CA GLU A 789 -19.59 30.89 -7.30
C GLU A 789 -20.28 31.86 -8.28
N ARG A 790 -21.35 32.56 -7.83
CA ARG A 790 -22.08 33.57 -8.61
C ARG A 790 -21.54 34.95 -8.43
N LYS A 791 -20.48 35.13 -7.61
CA LYS A 791 -19.90 36.45 -7.27
C LYS A 791 -20.89 37.42 -6.64
N ILE A 792 -21.95 36.89 -5.98
CA ILE A 792 -22.96 37.69 -5.29
C ILE A 792 -22.53 37.84 -3.83
N ARG A 793 -22.67 39.07 -3.29
CA ARG A 793 -22.37 39.36 -1.90
C ARG A 793 -23.56 40.02 -1.20
N VAL A 794 -23.86 39.56 0.01
CA VAL A 794 -24.94 40.10 0.85
C VAL A 794 -24.30 40.85 2.02
N GLU A 795 -24.74 42.10 2.23
CA GLU A 795 -24.35 42.95 3.34
C GLU A 795 -25.59 43.42 4.10
N LEU A 796 -25.56 43.28 5.44
CA LEU A 796 -26.64 43.72 6.32
C LEU A 796 -26.36 45.15 6.81
N SER A 797 -27.40 46.02 6.84
CA SER A 797 -27.36 47.22 7.64
C SER A 797 -27.36 46.88 9.14
N GLU A 798 -26.85 47.79 10.01
CA GLU A 798 -26.88 47.60 11.46
C GLU A 798 -28.28 47.33 12.00
N GLN A 799 -29.29 48.01 11.41
CA GLN A 799 -30.71 47.84 11.80
C GLN A 799 -31.22 46.42 11.42
N ALA A 800 -30.94 45.95 10.20
CA ALA A 800 -31.31 44.63 9.73
C ALA A 800 -30.63 43.49 10.56
N ARG A 801 -29.35 43.70 10.90
CA ARG A 801 -28.59 42.83 11.78
C ARG A 801 -29.22 42.72 13.17
N ALA A 802 -29.55 43.88 13.79
CA ALA A 802 -30.18 43.90 15.10
C ALA A 802 -31.60 43.31 15.07
N TRP A 803 -32.35 43.54 13.98
CA TRP A 803 -33.68 42.97 13.78
C TRP A 803 -33.63 41.43 13.69
N LEU A 804 -32.71 40.87 12.83
CA LEU A 804 -32.52 39.41 12.77
C LEU A 804 -32.12 38.82 14.10
N GLY A 805 -31.22 39.47 14.83
CA GLY A 805 -30.83 39.08 16.18
C GLY A 805 -32.01 39.01 17.13
N ARG A 806 -32.91 40.02 17.15
CA ARG A 806 -34.11 40.04 17.96
C ARG A 806 -35.11 38.92 17.60
N VAL A 807 -35.38 38.74 16.31
CA VAL A 807 -36.33 37.74 15.84
C VAL A 807 -35.81 36.30 15.98
N GLY A 808 -34.50 36.15 15.88
CA GLY A 808 -33.81 34.86 15.99
C GLY A 808 -33.43 34.44 17.44
N TYR A 809 -33.67 35.31 18.42
CA TYR A 809 -33.35 35.04 19.83
C TYR A 809 -34.55 34.45 20.58
N ASP A 810 -34.30 33.36 21.29
CA ASP A 810 -35.27 32.74 22.21
C ASP A 810 -34.59 32.51 23.56
N PRO A 811 -35.19 32.97 24.67
CA PRO A 811 -34.60 32.81 26.00
C PRO A 811 -34.37 31.35 26.42
N VAL A 812 -35.13 30.38 25.88
CA VAL A 812 -35.03 28.94 26.22
C VAL A 812 -34.14 28.20 25.25
N TYR A 813 -34.22 28.53 23.96
CA TYR A 813 -33.53 27.83 22.87
C TYR A 813 -32.29 28.57 22.34
N GLY A 814 -31.93 29.70 22.95
CA GLY A 814 -30.74 30.48 22.61
C GLY A 814 -30.72 30.95 21.14
N ALA A 815 -29.62 30.73 20.44
CA ALA A 815 -29.47 31.09 19.04
C ALA A 815 -29.99 30.04 18.05
N ARG A 816 -30.61 28.94 18.49
CA ARG A 816 -31.12 27.87 17.60
C ARG A 816 -32.18 28.37 16.60
N PRO A 817 -33.14 29.26 16.99
CA PRO A 817 -34.11 29.80 16.06
C PRO A 817 -33.51 30.76 15.01
N LEU A 818 -32.35 31.35 15.28
CA LEU A 818 -31.72 32.31 14.36
C LEU A 818 -31.49 31.74 12.95
N LYS A 819 -31.07 30.50 12.85
CA LYS A 819 -30.88 29.85 11.53
C LYS A 819 -32.18 29.82 10.73
N ARG A 820 -33.32 29.55 11.40
CA ARG A 820 -34.63 29.57 10.74
C ARG A 820 -35.08 31.00 10.39
N ALA A 821 -34.73 31.98 11.22
CA ALA A 821 -35.03 33.38 10.94
C ALA A 821 -34.23 33.87 9.70
N VAL A 822 -32.95 33.56 9.60
CA VAL A 822 -32.12 33.87 8.43
C VAL A 822 -32.68 33.17 7.17
N GLN A 823 -33.06 31.90 7.29
CA GLN A 823 -33.65 31.16 6.16
C GLN A 823 -34.93 31.82 5.69
N LYS A 824 -35.89 32.03 6.59
CA LYS A 824 -37.22 32.54 6.27
C LYS A 824 -37.22 33.98 5.77
N TYR A 825 -36.44 34.88 6.39
CA TYR A 825 -36.53 36.30 6.13
C TYR A 825 -35.46 36.85 5.18
N LEU A 826 -34.41 36.00 4.88
CA LEU A 826 -33.34 36.41 4.00
C LEU A 826 -33.13 35.40 2.85
N GLN A 827 -32.93 34.10 3.14
CA GLN A 827 -32.58 33.14 2.08
C GLN A 827 -33.76 32.87 1.14
N ASP A 828 -34.98 32.67 1.69
CA ASP A 828 -36.15 32.40 0.86
C ASP A 828 -36.48 33.60 -0.09
N PRO A 829 -36.53 34.87 0.40
CA PRO A 829 -36.72 36.03 -0.49
C PRO A 829 -35.58 36.21 -1.49
N LEU A 830 -34.35 35.95 -1.10
CA LEU A 830 -33.19 36.00 -1.96
C LEU A 830 -33.25 34.97 -3.10
N ALA A 831 -33.62 33.75 -2.77
CA ALA A 831 -33.83 32.65 -3.74
C ALA A 831 -34.92 33.03 -4.74
N ASP A 832 -36.03 33.60 -4.30
CA ASP A 832 -37.13 34.02 -5.16
C ASP A 832 -36.68 35.15 -6.12
N ALA A 833 -35.92 36.15 -5.64
CA ALA A 833 -35.39 37.25 -6.47
C ALA A 833 -34.36 36.73 -7.49
N LEU A 834 -33.50 35.78 -7.09
CA LEU A 834 -32.55 35.12 -8.03
C LEU A 834 -33.25 34.31 -9.11
N LEU A 835 -34.31 33.59 -8.78
CA LEU A 835 -35.08 32.78 -9.74
C LEU A 835 -35.90 33.66 -10.70
N ARG A 836 -36.35 34.83 -10.24
CA ARG A 836 -37.04 35.82 -11.10
C ARG A 836 -36.10 36.61 -11.98
N GLY A 837 -34.76 36.47 -11.78
CA GLY A 837 -33.78 37.24 -12.56
C GLY A 837 -33.68 38.70 -12.11
N GLU A 838 -34.22 39.07 -10.94
CA GLU A 838 -34.12 40.44 -10.36
C GLU A 838 -32.71 40.72 -9.81
N ILE A 839 -31.94 39.66 -9.53
CA ILE A 839 -30.55 39.70 -9.05
C ILE A 839 -29.68 39.00 -10.07
N GLY A 840 -28.73 39.69 -10.66
CA GLY A 840 -27.74 39.15 -11.58
C GLY A 840 -26.47 38.67 -10.87
N ASP A 841 -25.66 37.86 -11.56
CA ASP A 841 -24.36 37.45 -11.07
C ASP A 841 -23.44 38.68 -10.91
N GLY A 842 -22.63 38.72 -9.83
CA GLY A 842 -21.75 39.86 -9.52
C GLY A 842 -22.39 41.00 -8.73
N SER A 843 -23.68 40.86 -8.35
CA SER A 843 -24.42 41.94 -7.64
C SER A 843 -24.04 42.04 -6.18
N LEU A 844 -24.01 43.24 -5.62
CA LEU A 844 -23.98 43.52 -4.20
C LEU A 844 -25.41 43.75 -3.70
N ILE A 845 -25.81 42.96 -2.68
CA ILE A 845 -27.16 43.02 -2.09
C ILE A 845 -27.06 43.66 -0.73
N ARG A 846 -27.63 44.83 -0.57
CA ARG A 846 -27.81 45.50 0.73
C ARG A 846 -29.17 45.15 1.31
N VAL A 847 -29.14 44.70 2.55
CA VAL A 847 -30.34 44.28 3.28
C VAL A 847 -30.66 45.33 4.34
N GLU A 848 -31.85 45.88 4.31
CA GLU A 848 -32.34 46.89 5.25
C GLU A 848 -33.54 46.35 6.05
N GLU A 849 -33.77 46.94 7.26
CA GLU A 849 -34.99 46.66 8.04
C GLU A 849 -36.16 47.38 7.40
N GLY A 850 -37.25 46.68 7.05
CA GLY A 850 -38.52 47.21 6.62
C GLY A 850 -39.59 47.07 7.74
N GLU A 851 -40.85 47.35 7.39
CA GLU A 851 -41.96 47.19 8.34
C GLU A 851 -42.25 45.70 8.64
N GLY A 852 -41.51 45.13 9.65
CA GLY A 852 -41.67 43.72 10.10
C GLY A 852 -41.05 42.65 9.16
N THR A 853 -40.21 43.02 8.22
CA THR A 853 -39.52 42.17 7.29
C THR A 853 -38.19 42.76 6.83
N LEU A 854 -37.37 41.99 6.06
CA LEU A 854 -36.17 42.53 5.45
C LEU A 854 -36.43 42.94 3.98
N VAL A 855 -35.83 44.04 3.57
CA VAL A 855 -35.89 44.55 2.18
C VAL A 855 -34.53 44.36 1.52
N LEU A 856 -34.52 43.69 0.38
CA LEU A 856 -33.34 43.46 -0.43
C LEU A 856 -33.20 44.61 -1.44
N ARG A 857 -32.04 45.26 -1.46
CA ARG A 857 -31.68 46.29 -2.46
C ARG A 857 -30.48 45.82 -3.24
N THR A 858 -30.59 45.70 -4.54
CA THR A 858 -29.50 45.38 -5.45
C THR A 858 -28.75 46.62 -5.88
N GLU A 859 -27.44 46.67 -5.68
CA GLU A 859 -26.53 47.63 -6.28
C GLU A 859 -25.70 46.89 -7.33
N GLU A 860 -25.83 47.33 -8.62
CA GLU A 860 -24.91 46.87 -9.64
C GLU A 860 -23.51 47.40 -9.32
N ARG A 861 -22.54 46.53 -9.20
CA ARG A 861 -21.14 46.91 -9.00
C ARG A 861 -20.66 47.58 -10.29
N SER A 862 -20.54 48.90 -10.31
CA SER A 862 -19.85 49.64 -11.38
C SER A 862 -18.46 48.98 -11.55
N GLN A 863 -18.10 48.62 -12.79
CA GLN A 863 -16.80 48.10 -13.19
C GLN A 863 -15.72 49.17 -13.01
N GLU A 864 -15.26 49.40 -11.78
CA GLU A 864 -14.04 50.15 -11.48
C GLU A 864 -13.30 49.47 -10.39
N ALA A 865 -12.31 48.71 -10.79
CA ALA A 865 -11.09 48.24 -10.16
C ALA A 865 -10.81 46.75 -10.52
N ALA A 866 -10.24 46.56 -11.72
CA ALA A 866 -9.48 45.36 -12.06
C ALA A 866 -8.01 45.61 -11.73
#